data_d182f05de8c6b604d243bbf1f4103542
#
_entry.id   d182f05de8c6b604d243bbf1f4103542
#
_cell.length_a   1.000
_cell.length_b   1.000
_cell.length_c   1.000
_cell.angle_alpha   90.00
_cell.angle_beta   90.00
_cell.angle_gamma   90.00
#
_symmetry.space_group_name_H-M   'P 1'
#
loop_
_entity.id
_entity.type
_entity.pdbx_description
1 polymer ?
#
loop_
_entity_poly.entity_id
_entity_poly.type
_entity_poly.pdbx_seq_one_letter_code
_entity_poly.pdbx_strand_id
1 'polypeptide(L)'
;MVYIFAAHKGEVEHLIKKLSLGKRKTSFPFLQYEGEEILLTITGQGQINASASVASTLQEEKAKKGDLLLSLGSAAAILGRNRPSEDLLGRWFWIQKLEQESTGRNFYPDLLYKPDFPEAGLITGDKILELDSMGNRDTVSERRGDSKEQIISERHGDSKGVSGLDNTLLYDMESAAVFQAANFYLAPEDFFFLRCVTDFGVSPDEEKVPFSPLLRQERMQALLQKEEDKVLRFIGFLQEKSKERRKEEEGELAFRQQLQSLSESLHCSFVMEKQLERLLRYAFLQGISAEEVREYLERNFGRQNAGNDALQDAENGAKEEVLKGVGNDIDKQGRLTLIDKRAGKKALSSLKEWILSERILQVKCDDSENPLLTHCDDFANILPTYCDSSISGPVEEKRFYSYPYQEHFRHIYVEEALLQSQETKGILQKFPKAKVIPIKHYKDVFNRKKQGRLAQSHSRKLILAKKEGQRLYDGAVVCQDFSESHFCYTSLLMNCPFHCAYCYLQGMYPSSNLVMFLNLEDYFADCRKWIAEKGSLYLCISYDTDLLAMEGIYPYVEEFARFLNQENALRIEVRTKAGGEGLWRKMQRLPLSSEGRKRMIFAFTLSPEEIIEEAEEGTARLSSRIIAIQKALEEGYLVRLCFDPMIYHPRWKELYGALLQEVFEKIPMEQIHDCSLGSFRISESYLKAMGKALPHSPHTQFPYENTGGYYHYPKELMEEMEGFLYSRLLERLPKEKIFRWDRREVDGVNENRGRQELRPESELRGSL
;
A
#
# COMPACT_ATOMS: atom_id res chain seq x y z
N MET A 1 19.48 -13.96 -0.79
CA MET A 1 20.03 -14.57 -2.03
C MET A 1 19.60 -13.77 -3.23
N VAL A 2 20.50 -13.54 -4.18
CA VAL A 2 20.17 -12.98 -5.49
C VAL A 2 20.25 -14.10 -6.53
N TYR A 3 19.11 -14.48 -7.08
CA TYR A 3 19.03 -15.45 -8.17
C TYR A 3 19.19 -14.74 -9.50
N ILE A 4 20.23 -15.07 -10.25
CA ILE A 4 20.48 -14.54 -11.60
C ILE A 4 20.16 -15.62 -12.63
N PHE A 5 19.33 -15.28 -13.62
CA PHE A 5 18.98 -16.17 -14.73
C PHE A 5 19.40 -15.56 -16.06
N ALA A 6 20.08 -16.37 -16.88
CA ALA A 6 20.47 -16.00 -18.24
C ALA A 6 20.23 -17.17 -19.17
N ALA A 7 19.83 -16.91 -20.42
CA ALA A 7 19.55 -17.96 -21.40
C ALA A 7 20.80 -18.72 -21.82
N HIS A 8 21.90 -18.04 -21.98
CA HIS A 8 23.13 -18.63 -22.48
C HIS A 8 24.37 -18.21 -21.67
N LYS A 9 25.30 -19.15 -21.45
CA LYS A 9 26.55 -18.86 -20.72
C LYS A 9 27.32 -17.68 -21.32
N GLY A 10 27.34 -17.55 -22.65
CA GLY A 10 28.02 -16.46 -23.34
C GLY A 10 27.53 -15.06 -22.97
N GLU A 11 26.30 -14.93 -22.52
CA GLU A 11 25.71 -13.65 -22.10
C GLU A 11 26.28 -13.17 -20.75
N VAL A 12 26.70 -14.07 -19.89
CA VAL A 12 27.09 -13.79 -18.50
C VAL A 12 28.50 -14.28 -18.12
N GLU A 13 29.28 -14.82 -19.07
CA GLU A 13 30.59 -15.38 -18.80
C GLU A 13 31.56 -14.35 -18.19
N HIS A 14 31.48 -13.10 -18.63
CA HIS A 14 32.24 -11.98 -18.08
C HIS A 14 31.84 -11.68 -16.63
N LEU A 15 30.52 -11.72 -16.30
CA LEU A 15 30.03 -11.53 -14.94
C LEU A 15 30.42 -12.67 -14.02
N ILE A 16 30.40 -13.93 -14.50
CA ILE A 16 30.86 -15.11 -13.76
C ILE A 16 32.31 -14.90 -13.29
N LYS A 17 33.18 -14.40 -14.19
CA LYS A 17 34.59 -14.12 -13.87
C LYS A 17 34.74 -12.95 -12.90
N LYS A 18 34.05 -11.83 -13.13
CA LYS A 18 34.14 -10.61 -12.32
C LYS A 18 33.58 -10.80 -10.90
N LEU A 19 32.51 -11.56 -10.76
CA LEU A 19 31.89 -11.89 -9.48
C LEU A 19 32.55 -13.11 -8.82
N SER A 20 33.59 -13.71 -9.43
CA SER A 20 34.29 -14.89 -8.92
C SER A 20 33.37 -16.07 -8.60
N LEU A 21 32.34 -16.30 -9.44
CA LEU A 21 31.40 -17.39 -9.22
C LEU A 21 32.01 -18.74 -9.57
N GLY A 22 31.99 -19.68 -8.63
CA GLY A 22 32.38 -21.05 -8.81
C GLY A 22 31.30 -21.91 -9.49
N LYS A 23 31.73 -22.84 -10.37
CA LYS A 23 30.76 -23.79 -10.94
C LYS A 23 30.28 -24.73 -9.85
N ARG A 24 28.95 -24.75 -9.66
CA ARG A 24 28.28 -25.63 -8.68
C ARG A 24 28.30 -27.07 -9.16
N LYS A 25 28.76 -27.99 -8.32
CA LYS A 25 28.69 -29.43 -8.55
C LYS A 25 27.36 -29.96 -8.03
N THR A 26 26.42 -30.20 -8.91
CA THR A 26 25.08 -30.65 -8.57
C THR A 26 24.56 -31.64 -9.62
N SER A 27 23.62 -32.49 -9.23
CA SER A 27 22.83 -33.32 -10.17
C SER A 27 21.70 -32.53 -10.85
N PHE A 28 21.59 -31.25 -10.55
CA PHE A 28 20.58 -30.36 -11.12
C PHE A 28 20.75 -30.25 -12.65
N PRO A 29 19.66 -30.31 -13.42
CA PRO A 29 19.72 -30.41 -14.88
C PRO A 29 20.25 -29.13 -15.57
N PHE A 30 20.24 -27.99 -14.89
CA PHE A 30 20.68 -26.72 -15.42
C PHE A 30 22.06 -26.34 -14.86
N LEU A 31 22.90 -25.74 -15.70
CA LEU A 31 24.23 -25.29 -15.31
C LEU A 31 24.15 -24.12 -14.32
N GLN A 32 24.78 -24.27 -13.17
CA GLN A 32 24.77 -23.27 -12.10
C GLN A 32 26.16 -22.81 -11.69
N TYR A 33 26.25 -21.55 -11.28
CA TYR A 33 27.43 -20.93 -10.70
C TYR A 33 27.02 -20.24 -9.39
N GLU A 34 27.82 -20.42 -8.34
CA GLU A 34 27.52 -19.89 -7.02
C GLU A 34 28.64 -19.02 -6.47
N GLY A 35 28.31 -18.03 -5.68
CA GLY A 35 29.21 -17.14 -4.95
C GLY A 35 28.54 -16.66 -3.67
N GLU A 36 29.16 -15.69 -3.01
CA GLU A 36 28.57 -15.09 -1.82
C GLU A 36 27.24 -14.39 -2.20
N GLU A 37 26.12 -14.89 -1.66
CA GLU A 37 24.78 -14.32 -1.86
C GLU A 37 24.26 -14.31 -3.31
N ILE A 38 24.91 -15.03 -4.23
CA ILE A 38 24.51 -15.13 -5.63
C ILE A 38 24.39 -16.59 -6.06
N LEU A 39 23.30 -16.93 -6.73
CA LEU A 39 23.18 -18.16 -7.51
C LEU A 39 22.78 -17.80 -8.94
N LEU A 40 23.68 -18.08 -9.89
CA LEU A 40 23.46 -17.84 -11.30
C LEU A 40 23.12 -19.17 -12.00
N THR A 41 21.98 -19.22 -12.69
CA THR A 41 21.50 -20.37 -13.43
C THR A 41 21.41 -20.07 -14.93
N ILE A 42 21.98 -20.94 -15.76
CA ILE A 42 21.82 -20.90 -17.22
C ILE A 42 20.56 -21.67 -17.57
N THR A 43 19.55 -20.95 -18.07
CA THR A 43 18.20 -21.51 -18.32
C THR A 43 18.13 -22.36 -19.59
N GLY A 44 18.94 -22.07 -20.59
CA GLY A 44 18.71 -22.48 -21.99
C GLY A 44 17.74 -21.52 -22.68
N GLN A 45 17.74 -21.57 -24.01
CA GLN A 45 16.88 -20.72 -24.84
C GLN A 45 15.41 -21.15 -24.81
N GLY A 46 14.53 -20.17 -24.92
CA GLY A 46 13.09 -20.31 -25.09
C GLY A 46 12.30 -20.43 -23.79
N GLN A 47 11.01 -20.14 -23.90
CA GLN A 47 10.09 -19.99 -22.78
C GLN A 47 9.97 -21.25 -21.90
N ILE A 48 9.98 -22.46 -22.50
CA ILE A 48 9.86 -23.71 -21.74
C ILE A 48 11.08 -23.93 -20.84
N ASN A 49 12.29 -23.80 -21.38
CA ASN A 49 13.52 -23.98 -20.63
C ASN A 49 13.63 -22.91 -19.51
N ALA A 50 13.31 -21.67 -19.84
CA ALA A 50 13.34 -20.56 -18.88
C ALA A 50 12.37 -20.81 -17.71
N SER A 51 11.12 -21.18 -17.98
CA SER A 51 10.15 -21.46 -16.91
C SER A 51 10.52 -22.68 -16.06
N ALA A 52 10.99 -23.77 -16.69
CA ALA A 52 11.40 -24.97 -15.99
C ALA A 52 12.60 -24.71 -15.06
N SER A 53 13.63 -24.02 -15.56
CA SER A 53 14.83 -23.72 -14.77
C SER A 53 14.56 -22.78 -13.60
N VAL A 54 13.76 -21.71 -13.81
CA VAL A 54 13.38 -20.79 -12.75
C VAL A 54 12.57 -21.49 -11.67
N ALA A 55 11.51 -22.22 -12.05
CA ALA A 55 10.68 -22.96 -11.11
C ALA A 55 11.49 -23.98 -10.31
N SER A 56 12.31 -24.79 -10.99
CA SER A 56 13.13 -25.81 -10.32
C SER A 56 14.18 -25.20 -9.40
N THR A 57 14.88 -24.13 -9.82
CA THR A 57 15.89 -23.44 -8.97
C THR A 57 15.24 -22.86 -7.72
N LEU A 58 14.15 -22.10 -7.87
CA LEU A 58 13.49 -21.46 -6.73
C LEU A 58 12.84 -22.48 -5.78
N GLN A 59 12.39 -23.62 -6.29
CA GLN A 59 11.86 -24.72 -5.51
C GLN A 59 12.97 -25.43 -4.71
N GLU A 60 14.10 -25.77 -5.35
CA GLU A 60 15.22 -26.48 -4.72
C GLU A 60 15.85 -25.63 -3.62
N GLU A 61 16.09 -24.36 -3.91
CA GLU A 61 16.67 -23.41 -2.96
C GLU A 61 15.68 -22.96 -1.86
N LYS A 62 14.41 -23.36 -1.97
CA LYS A 62 13.34 -22.93 -1.03
C LYS A 62 13.32 -21.42 -0.90
N ALA A 63 13.26 -20.73 -2.06
CA ALA A 63 13.28 -19.28 -2.13
C ALA A 63 12.35 -18.63 -1.09
N LYS A 64 12.87 -17.64 -0.36
CA LYS A 64 12.22 -17.00 0.79
C LYS A 64 11.84 -15.57 0.49
N LYS A 65 11.01 -15.01 1.35
CA LYS A 65 10.77 -13.57 1.37
C LYS A 65 12.10 -12.85 1.59
N GLY A 66 12.39 -11.82 0.79
CA GLY A 66 13.67 -11.11 0.82
C GLY A 66 14.70 -11.60 -0.19
N ASP A 67 14.50 -12.76 -0.80
CA ASP A 67 15.28 -13.18 -1.95
C ASP A 67 14.88 -12.39 -3.20
N LEU A 68 15.84 -12.11 -4.07
CA LEU A 68 15.65 -11.29 -5.27
C LEU A 68 16.03 -12.08 -6.52
N LEU A 69 15.35 -11.78 -7.64
CA LEU A 69 15.58 -12.39 -8.94
C LEU A 69 16.00 -11.33 -9.97
N LEU A 70 17.08 -11.58 -10.69
CA LEU A 70 17.53 -10.77 -11.81
C LEU A 70 17.60 -11.63 -13.06
N SER A 71 16.79 -11.31 -14.07
CA SER A 71 16.90 -11.91 -15.41
C SER A 71 17.79 -11.02 -16.28
N LEU A 72 18.90 -11.57 -16.72
CA LEU A 72 19.88 -10.91 -17.59
C LEU A 72 19.93 -11.60 -18.95
N GLY A 73 20.10 -10.83 -20.03
CA GLY A 73 20.28 -11.41 -21.34
C GLY A 73 20.35 -10.39 -22.46
N SER A 74 20.53 -10.91 -23.67
CA SER A 74 20.46 -10.17 -24.92
C SER A 74 19.02 -9.96 -25.37
N ALA A 75 18.81 -8.94 -26.21
CA ALA A 75 17.55 -8.70 -26.89
C ALA A 75 17.79 -7.99 -28.22
N ALA A 76 16.88 -8.23 -29.19
CA ALA A 76 16.80 -7.43 -30.39
C ALA A 76 16.01 -6.14 -30.13
N ALA A 77 16.43 -5.02 -30.70
CA ALA A 77 15.62 -3.80 -30.68
C ALA A 77 14.63 -3.80 -31.86
N ILE A 78 13.33 -3.68 -31.55
CA ILE A 78 12.28 -3.57 -32.57
C ILE A 78 12.25 -2.14 -33.12
N LEU A 79 12.32 -2.03 -34.42
CA LEU A 79 12.36 -0.78 -35.14
C LEU A 79 10.96 -0.19 -35.33
N GLY A 80 10.82 1.10 -34.97
CA GLY A 80 9.74 1.92 -35.50
C GLY A 80 10.12 2.47 -36.88
N ARG A 81 9.26 3.29 -37.49
CA ARG A 81 9.48 3.89 -38.84
C ARG A 81 10.79 4.71 -38.96
N ASN A 82 11.44 5.05 -37.87
CA ASN A 82 12.76 5.68 -37.88
C ASN A 82 13.83 4.58 -37.66
N ARG A 83 14.82 4.50 -38.53
CA ARG A 83 15.97 3.59 -38.37
C ARG A 83 16.59 3.78 -36.99
N PRO A 84 16.94 2.69 -36.26
CA PRO A 84 17.64 2.82 -34.97
C PRO A 84 18.98 3.48 -35.20
N SER A 85 19.40 4.28 -34.26
CA SER A 85 20.79 4.67 -34.23
C SER A 85 21.62 3.45 -33.75
N GLU A 86 22.76 3.21 -34.36
CA GLU A 86 23.73 2.18 -33.91
C GLU A 86 24.12 2.38 -32.44
N ASP A 87 23.82 3.55 -31.88
CA ASP A 87 24.01 3.91 -30.46
C ASP A 87 23.22 3.03 -29.48
N LEU A 88 22.20 2.26 -29.93
CA LEU A 88 21.48 1.31 -29.08
C LEU A 88 22.28 0.04 -28.80
N LEU A 89 23.20 -0.34 -29.69
CA LEU A 89 23.99 -1.56 -29.55
C LEU A 89 24.90 -1.51 -28.31
N GLY A 90 24.77 -2.52 -27.47
CA GLY A 90 25.50 -2.64 -26.21
C GLY A 90 24.91 -1.81 -25.06
N ARG A 91 23.77 -1.15 -25.26
CA ARG A 91 23.04 -0.52 -24.15
C ARG A 91 22.17 -1.51 -23.41
N TRP A 92 22.16 -1.37 -22.09
CA TRP A 92 21.29 -2.12 -21.21
C TRP A 92 20.03 -1.33 -20.89
N PHE A 93 18.90 -2.02 -20.91
CA PHE A 93 17.58 -1.47 -20.61
C PHE A 93 16.93 -2.18 -19.43
N TRP A 94 16.31 -1.41 -18.55
CA TRP A 94 15.40 -1.91 -17.53
C TRP A 94 14.01 -2.12 -18.14
N ILE A 95 13.46 -3.31 -17.94
CA ILE A 95 12.19 -3.67 -18.56
C ILE A 95 11.03 -3.31 -17.63
N GLN A 96 10.13 -2.45 -18.13
CA GLN A 96 8.97 -1.94 -17.42
C GLN A 96 7.68 -2.69 -17.72
N LYS A 97 7.58 -3.31 -18.88
CA LYS A 97 6.43 -4.07 -19.35
C LYS A 97 6.93 -5.25 -20.17
N LEU A 98 6.35 -6.42 -19.94
CA LEU A 98 6.57 -7.63 -20.69
C LEU A 98 5.28 -7.99 -21.43
N GLU A 99 5.35 -8.35 -22.69
CA GLU A 99 4.24 -8.88 -23.46
C GLU A 99 4.60 -10.26 -24.01
N GLN A 100 3.78 -11.25 -23.73
CA GLN A 100 3.93 -12.56 -24.35
C GLN A 100 3.24 -12.56 -25.72
N GLU A 101 4.01 -12.71 -26.79
CA GLU A 101 3.54 -12.61 -28.16
C GLU A 101 2.43 -13.59 -28.49
N SER A 102 2.60 -14.87 -28.12
CA SER A 102 1.67 -15.96 -28.44
C SER A 102 0.28 -15.80 -27.82
N THR A 103 0.18 -15.14 -26.66
CA THR A 103 -1.08 -14.97 -25.92
C THR A 103 -1.57 -13.52 -25.84
N GLY A 104 -0.73 -12.55 -26.13
CA GLY A 104 -0.98 -11.12 -25.94
C GLY A 104 -1.14 -10.72 -24.46
N ARG A 105 -0.69 -11.57 -23.52
CA ARG A 105 -0.73 -11.27 -22.08
C ARG A 105 0.39 -10.32 -21.71
N ASN A 106 0.06 -9.35 -20.86
CA ASN A 106 1.01 -8.39 -20.35
C ASN A 106 1.38 -8.70 -18.90
N PHE A 107 2.63 -8.43 -18.54
CA PHE A 107 3.16 -8.54 -17.19
C PHE A 107 3.92 -7.26 -16.84
N TYR A 108 3.78 -6.82 -15.60
CA TYR A 108 4.33 -5.55 -15.12
C TYR A 108 5.17 -5.80 -13.87
N PRO A 109 6.51 -5.80 -13.98
CA PRO A 109 7.38 -5.78 -12.79
C PRO A 109 7.09 -4.56 -11.93
N ASP A 110 7.24 -4.67 -10.61
CA ASP A 110 7.11 -3.51 -9.74
C ASP A 110 8.40 -2.67 -9.78
N LEU A 111 8.33 -1.52 -10.43
CA LEU A 111 9.48 -0.65 -10.63
C LEU A 111 9.69 0.24 -9.38
N LEU A 112 10.13 -0.37 -8.28
CA LEU A 112 10.30 0.34 -7.00
C LEU A 112 11.58 1.18 -6.96
N TYR A 113 12.64 0.71 -7.62
CA TYR A 113 13.96 1.37 -7.63
C TYR A 113 14.15 2.20 -8.89
N LYS A 114 15.19 3.04 -8.88
CA LYS A 114 15.60 3.84 -10.04
C LYS A 114 17.04 3.49 -10.41
N PRO A 115 17.30 2.39 -11.13
CA PRO A 115 18.63 2.08 -11.61
C PRO A 115 19.07 3.08 -12.70
N ASP A 116 20.40 3.14 -12.92
CA ASP A 116 20.98 3.97 -13.98
C ASP A 116 20.92 3.27 -15.36
N PHE A 117 19.69 2.87 -15.74
CA PHE A 117 19.40 2.27 -17.05
C PHE A 117 18.20 2.96 -17.68
N PRO A 118 18.19 3.17 -19.00
CA PRO A 118 16.97 3.55 -19.71
C PRO A 118 15.93 2.45 -19.60
N GLU A 119 14.66 2.83 -19.67
CA GLU A 119 13.54 1.90 -19.56
C GLU A 119 12.99 1.52 -20.93
N ALA A 120 12.57 0.26 -21.10
CA ALA A 120 11.98 -0.24 -22.34
C ALA A 120 10.80 -1.19 -22.07
N GLY A 121 9.90 -1.31 -23.06
CA GLY A 121 8.97 -2.42 -23.18
C GLY A 121 9.68 -3.63 -23.82
N LEU A 122 9.19 -4.86 -23.55
CA LEU A 122 9.76 -6.07 -24.10
C LEU A 122 8.64 -7.03 -24.57
N ILE A 123 8.78 -7.54 -25.78
CA ILE A 123 7.97 -8.63 -26.30
C ILE A 123 8.76 -9.93 -26.18
N THR A 124 8.15 -10.96 -25.61
CA THR A 124 8.74 -12.30 -25.55
C THR A 124 8.05 -13.21 -26.57
N GLY A 125 8.80 -13.67 -27.55
CA GLY A 125 8.32 -14.59 -28.60
C GLY A 125 8.85 -15.99 -28.46
N ASP A 126 8.39 -16.86 -29.35
CA ASP A 126 8.81 -18.28 -29.43
C ASP A 126 9.88 -18.53 -30.49
N LYS A 127 10.17 -17.52 -31.31
CA LYS A 127 11.13 -17.59 -32.43
C LYS A 127 12.04 -16.38 -32.43
N ILE A 128 13.15 -16.47 -33.19
CA ILE A 128 14.01 -15.33 -33.46
C ILE A 128 13.20 -14.27 -34.22
N LEU A 129 13.41 -12.98 -33.91
CA LEU A 129 12.76 -11.89 -34.60
C LEU A 129 13.18 -11.84 -36.07
N GLU A 130 12.26 -12.13 -36.98
CA GLU A 130 12.45 -12.01 -38.41
C GLU A 130 11.92 -10.65 -38.88
N LEU A 131 12.67 -9.99 -39.77
CA LEU A 131 12.28 -8.72 -40.41
C LEU A 131 11.88 -9.00 -41.85
N ASP A 132 10.93 -8.23 -42.38
CA ASP A 132 10.62 -8.26 -43.81
C ASP A 132 11.75 -7.60 -44.64
N SER A 133 11.64 -7.71 -46.00
CA SER A 133 12.60 -7.13 -46.92
C SER A 133 12.69 -5.58 -46.88
N MET A 134 11.79 -4.93 -46.15
CA MET A 134 11.80 -3.48 -45.88
C MET A 134 12.34 -3.16 -44.47
N GLY A 135 12.76 -4.15 -43.68
CA GLY A 135 13.22 -3.97 -42.30
C GLY A 135 12.09 -3.78 -41.29
N ASN A 136 10.85 -4.09 -41.65
CA ASN A 136 9.70 -4.15 -40.77
C ASN A 136 9.49 -5.55 -40.24
N ARG A 137 8.86 -5.69 -39.09
CA ARG A 137 8.47 -6.99 -38.54
C ARG A 137 7.44 -7.66 -39.44
N ASP A 138 7.71 -8.90 -39.89
CA ASP A 138 6.71 -9.74 -40.53
C ASP A 138 5.59 -10.02 -39.55
N THR A 139 4.43 -9.37 -39.75
CA THR A 139 3.28 -9.58 -38.90
C THR A 139 2.62 -10.90 -39.24
N VAL A 140 2.70 -11.90 -38.37
CA VAL A 140 1.94 -13.16 -38.44
C VAL A 140 0.42 -12.90 -38.37
N SER A 141 -0.01 -11.62 -38.31
CA SER A 141 -1.40 -11.16 -38.15
C SER A 141 -2.22 -11.20 -39.43
N GLU A 142 -1.61 -11.29 -40.62
CA GLU A 142 -2.39 -11.37 -41.91
C GLU A 142 -3.28 -12.61 -42.02
N ARG A 143 -3.14 -13.61 -41.14
CA ARG A 143 -4.00 -14.82 -41.16
C ARG A 143 -5.24 -14.74 -40.27
N ARG A 144 -5.44 -13.68 -39.51
CA ARG A 144 -6.67 -13.40 -38.76
C ARG A 144 -7.13 -12.01 -39.13
N GLY A 145 -8.14 -11.90 -39.96
CA GLY A 145 -8.70 -10.67 -40.54
C GLY A 145 -9.20 -9.62 -39.56
N ASP A 146 -8.39 -9.19 -38.63
CA ASP A 146 -8.71 -8.14 -37.66
C ASP A 146 -7.78 -6.95 -37.85
N SER A 147 -8.40 -5.80 -38.03
CA SER A 147 -7.89 -4.44 -38.24
C SER A 147 -6.95 -3.90 -37.13
N LYS A 148 -5.94 -4.68 -36.68
CA LYS A 148 -4.99 -4.31 -35.63
C LYS A 148 -3.73 -3.57 -36.10
N GLU A 149 -3.41 -3.62 -37.40
CA GLU A 149 -2.21 -2.94 -37.95
C GLU A 149 -2.25 -1.43 -37.85
N GLN A 150 -3.44 -0.84 -38.00
CA GLN A 150 -3.61 0.61 -37.83
C GLN A 150 -3.34 1.09 -36.41
N ILE A 151 -3.54 0.23 -35.40
CA ILE A 151 -3.41 0.58 -33.98
C ILE A 151 -1.94 0.71 -33.53
N ILE A 152 -1.01 -0.06 -34.10
CA ILE A 152 0.41 0.00 -33.72
C ILE A 152 1.09 1.21 -34.39
N SER A 153 0.73 1.56 -35.63
CA SER A 153 1.28 2.70 -36.33
C SER A 153 0.70 4.04 -35.89
N GLU A 154 -0.57 4.06 -35.42
CA GLU A 154 -1.22 5.27 -34.86
C GLU A 154 -0.92 5.51 -33.38
N ARG A 155 -0.50 4.45 -32.62
CA ARG A 155 -0.11 4.57 -31.22
C ARG A 155 1.17 5.40 -30.98
N HIS A 156 1.95 5.67 -32.01
CA HIS A 156 3.19 6.44 -31.97
C HIS A 156 3.07 7.74 -32.78
N GLY A 157 1.87 8.32 -32.84
CA GLY A 157 1.63 9.61 -33.46
C GLY A 157 2.47 10.73 -32.85
N ASP A 158 3.13 11.47 -33.72
CA ASP A 158 3.95 12.67 -33.56
C ASP A 158 3.75 13.44 -32.23
N SER A 159 4.37 13.02 -31.15
CA SER A 159 4.71 13.89 -30.03
C SER A 159 6.09 14.51 -30.32
N LYS A 160 6.13 15.60 -31.05
CA LYS A 160 7.31 16.45 -31.17
C LYS A 160 7.67 16.94 -29.77
N GLY A 161 8.70 16.33 -29.16
CA GLY A 161 9.25 16.86 -27.92
C GLY A 161 9.87 15.87 -26.92
N VAL A 162 9.84 14.54 -27.19
CA VAL A 162 10.46 13.54 -26.28
C VAL A 162 11.66 12.92 -26.98
N SER A 163 12.81 12.87 -26.31
CA SER A 163 14.04 12.32 -26.85
C SER A 163 13.83 10.88 -27.35
N GLY A 164 14.41 10.51 -28.48
CA GLY A 164 14.15 9.27 -29.23
C GLY A 164 14.45 7.94 -28.49
N LEU A 165 14.79 7.96 -27.20
CA LEU A 165 15.05 6.81 -26.33
C LEU A 165 13.81 6.36 -25.53
N ASP A 166 12.79 7.21 -25.38
CA ASP A 166 11.70 6.95 -24.43
C ASP A 166 10.66 5.91 -24.87
N ASN A 167 10.68 5.46 -26.12
CA ASN A 167 9.75 4.48 -26.67
C ASN A 167 10.43 3.22 -27.24
N THR A 168 11.59 2.85 -26.71
CA THR A 168 12.30 1.64 -27.16
C THR A 168 11.51 0.40 -26.82
N LEU A 169 11.27 -0.44 -27.83
CA LEU A 169 10.65 -1.76 -27.69
C LEU A 169 11.69 -2.82 -28.04
N LEU A 170 11.82 -3.81 -27.15
CA LEU A 170 12.78 -4.90 -27.32
C LEU A 170 12.05 -6.22 -27.57
N TYR A 171 12.82 -7.23 -27.99
CA TYR A 171 12.34 -8.58 -28.24
C TYR A 171 13.31 -9.62 -27.71
N ASP A 172 12.80 -10.59 -26.94
CA ASP A 172 13.54 -11.75 -26.44
C ASP A 172 12.71 -13.04 -26.53
N MET A 173 13.22 -14.13 -25.99
CA MET A 173 12.56 -15.44 -26.03
C MET A 173 12.26 -16.02 -24.63
N GLU A 174 12.53 -15.34 -23.55
CA GLU A 174 12.52 -15.91 -22.18
C GLU A 174 11.76 -15.08 -21.13
N SER A 175 11.78 -13.76 -21.18
CA SER A 175 11.39 -12.91 -20.06
C SER A 175 9.98 -13.14 -19.53
N ALA A 176 8.98 -13.28 -20.40
CA ALA A 176 7.61 -13.52 -19.97
C ALA A 176 7.47 -14.85 -19.20
N ALA A 177 8.21 -15.86 -19.62
CA ALA A 177 8.23 -17.18 -18.97
C ALA A 177 8.93 -17.13 -17.61
N VAL A 178 10.05 -16.40 -17.53
CA VAL A 178 10.75 -16.12 -16.25
C VAL A 178 9.79 -15.43 -15.27
N PHE A 179 9.09 -14.38 -15.71
CA PHE A 179 8.13 -13.66 -14.86
C PHE A 179 7.03 -14.61 -14.35
N GLN A 180 6.42 -15.39 -15.23
CA GLN A 180 5.34 -16.31 -14.87
C GLN A 180 5.80 -17.36 -13.86
N ALA A 181 6.97 -17.98 -14.07
CA ALA A 181 7.52 -18.98 -13.17
C ALA A 181 7.91 -18.38 -11.81
N ALA A 182 8.58 -17.23 -11.80
CA ALA A 182 9.00 -16.53 -10.57
C ALA A 182 7.80 -16.14 -9.68
N ASN A 183 6.68 -15.74 -10.27
CA ASN A 183 5.49 -15.31 -9.54
C ASN A 183 4.82 -16.39 -8.68
N PHE A 184 5.20 -17.66 -8.84
CA PHE A 184 4.79 -18.73 -7.91
C PHE A 184 5.57 -18.70 -6.59
N TYR A 185 6.77 -18.15 -6.57
CA TYR A 185 7.70 -18.18 -5.44
C TYR A 185 7.93 -16.83 -4.80
N LEU A 186 8.15 -15.80 -5.59
CA LEU A 186 8.52 -14.44 -5.18
C LEU A 186 7.38 -13.45 -5.47
N ALA A 187 7.50 -12.25 -4.94
CA ALA A 187 6.58 -11.14 -5.20
C ALA A 187 7.02 -10.31 -6.42
N PRO A 188 6.10 -9.61 -7.11
CA PRO A 188 6.45 -8.82 -8.31
C PRO A 188 7.48 -7.72 -8.09
N GLU A 189 7.64 -7.24 -6.86
CA GLU A 189 8.67 -6.29 -6.46
C GLU A 189 10.08 -6.90 -6.33
N ASP A 190 10.19 -8.23 -6.38
CA ASP A 190 11.44 -8.97 -6.17
C ASP A 190 12.08 -9.42 -7.47
N PHE A 191 11.45 -9.17 -8.65
CA PHE A 191 12.04 -9.52 -9.93
C PHE A 191 12.42 -8.32 -10.76
N PHE A 192 13.59 -8.46 -11.40
CA PHE A 192 14.21 -7.43 -12.21
C PHE A 192 14.60 -8.02 -13.57
N PHE A 193 14.39 -7.24 -14.62
CA PHE A 193 14.70 -7.64 -15.98
C PHE A 193 15.61 -6.61 -16.61
N LEU A 194 16.84 -7.02 -16.98
CA LEU A 194 17.78 -6.22 -17.75
C LEU A 194 18.08 -6.89 -19.07
N ARG A 195 17.96 -6.14 -20.16
CA ARG A 195 18.26 -6.62 -21.51
C ARG A 195 19.24 -5.69 -22.20
N CYS A 196 20.30 -6.29 -22.79
CA CYS A 196 21.27 -5.62 -23.63
C CYS A 196 20.84 -5.71 -25.10
N VAL A 197 20.83 -4.63 -25.81
CA VAL A 197 20.59 -4.65 -27.26
C VAL A 197 21.82 -5.19 -27.98
N THR A 198 21.68 -6.35 -28.60
CA THR A 198 22.77 -7.00 -29.34
C THR A 198 22.58 -6.97 -30.84
N ASP A 199 21.34 -6.81 -31.30
CA ASP A 199 20.97 -6.82 -32.72
C ASP A 199 19.63 -6.11 -32.95
N PHE A 200 19.19 -6.06 -34.19
CA PHE A 200 17.92 -5.47 -34.62
C PHE A 200 16.97 -6.50 -35.27
N GLY A 201 17.21 -7.80 -35.03
CA GLY A 201 16.52 -8.90 -35.68
C GLY A 201 17.28 -9.39 -36.93
N VAL A 202 16.81 -10.51 -37.51
CA VAL A 202 17.44 -11.15 -38.66
C VAL A 202 16.75 -10.69 -39.95
N SER A 203 17.51 -10.09 -40.86
CA SER A 203 17.02 -9.79 -42.22
C SER A 203 17.17 -11.02 -43.13
N PRO A 204 16.22 -11.31 -44.04
CA PRO A 204 16.33 -12.39 -45.00
C PRO A 204 17.57 -12.33 -45.88
N ASP A 205 18.15 -11.11 -46.03
CA ASP A 205 19.37 -10.90 -46.83
C ASP A 205 20.66 -11.18 -46.04
N GLU A 206 20.61 -11.13 -44.68
CA GLU A 206 21.78 -11.37 -43.81
C GLU A 206 22.15 -12.87 -43.66
N GLU A 207 21.27 -13.81 -43.95
CA GLU A 207 21.61 -15.24 -43.99
C GLU A 207 22.68 -15.59 -45.06
N LYS A 208 22.92 -14.70 -46.02
CA LYS A 208 23.90 -14.88 -47.08
C LYS A 208 25.35 -14.49 -46.70
N VAL A 209 25.58 -13.91 -45.55
CA VAL A 209 26.92 -13.57 -45.08
C VAL A 209 27.33 -14.55 -43.96
N PRO A 210 28.22 -15.52 -44.21
CA PRO A 210 28.65 -16.49 -43.22
C PRO A 210 29.58 -15.80 -42.21
N PHE A 211 29.03 -15.18 -41.20
CA PHE A 211 29.83 -14.83 -40.00
C PHE A 211 30.20 -16.16 -39.30
N SER A 212 31.51 -16.35 -39.02
CA SER A 212 31.93 -17.46 -38.20
C SER A 212 31.20 -17.38 -36.84
N PRO A 213 30.75 -18.50 -36.27
CA PRO A 213 30.10 -18.52 -34.95
C PRO A 213 30.96 -17.83 -33.85
N LEU A 214 32.29 -17.94 -33.96
CA LEU A 214 33.24 -17.29 -33.08
C LEU A 214 33.19 -15.75 -33.16
N LEU A 215 33.14 -15.16 -34.35
CA LEU A 215 33.05 -13.72 -34.53
C LEU A 215 31.71 -13.17 -34.05
N ARG A 216 30.62 -13.92 -34.19
CA ARG A 216 29.33 -13.57 -33.60
C ARG A 216 29.39 -13.53 -32.08
N GLN A 217 30.04 -14.53 -31.49
CA GLN A 217 30.17 -14.63 -30.03
C GLN A 217 31.08 -13.50 -29.46
N GLU A 218 32.22 -13.22 -30.11
CA GLU A 218 33.12 -12.13 -29.70
C GLU A 218 32.44 -10.75 -29.77
N ARG A 219 31.70 -10.48 -30.86
CA ARG A 219 30.93 -9.25 -31.01
C ARG A 219 29.85 -9.12 -29.95
N MET A 220 29.10 -10.18 -29.66
CA MET A 220 28.08 -10.19 -28.61
C MET A 220 28.71 -9.92 -27.25
N GLN A 221 29.82 -10.57 -26.91
CA GLN A 221 30.53 -10.33 -25.66
C GLN A 221 31.01 -8.88 -25.51
N ALA A 222 31.56 -8.29 -26.58
CA ALA A 222 31.98 -6.89 -26.56
C ALA A 222 30.82 -5.93 -26.30
N LEU A 223 29.64 -6.20 -26.87
CA LEU A 223 28.43 -5.40 -26.64
C LEU A 223 27.93 -5.54 -25.19
N LEU A 224 27.90 -6.76 -24.65
CA LEU A 224 27.45 -7.02 -23.27
C LEU A 224 28.38 -6.37 -22.22
N GLN A 225 29.67 -6.23 -22.54
CA GLN A 225 30.65 -5.61 -21.65
C GLN A 225 30.67 -4.08 -21.70
N LYS A 226 30.02 -3.44 -22.69
CA LYS A 226 30.07 -1.98 -22.88
C LYS A 226 29.62 -1.18 -21.65
N GLU A 227 28.63 -1.66 -20.90
CA GLU A 227 28.12 -1.05 -19.66
C GLU A 227 28.24 -2.00 -18.44
N GLU A 228 29.21 -2.93 -18.46
CA GLU A 228 29.42 -3.96 -17.42
C GLU A 228 29.45 -3.38 -16.01
N ASP A 229 30.15 -2.27 -15.81
CA ASP A 229 30.26 -1.62 -14.49
C ASP A 229 28.92 -1.18 -13.91
N LYS A 230 27.96 -0.77 -14.75
CA LYS A 230 26.63 -0.44 -14.30
C LYS A 230 25.87 -1.68 -13.85
N VAL A 231 25.99 -2.78 -14.59
CA VAL A 231 25.37 -4.07 -14.24
C VAL A 231 25.92 -4.60 -12.93
N LEU A 232 27.25 -4.56 -12.76
CA LEU A 232 27.92 -4.99 -11.52
C LEU A 232 27.48 -4.16 -10.31
N ARG A 233 27.42 -2.83 -10.43
CA ARG A 233 26.90 -1.96 -9.36
C ARG A 233 25.45 -2.31 -9.01
N PHE A 234 24.63 -2.61 -10.00
CA PHE A 234 23.24 -2.98 -9.75
C PHE A 234 23.13 -4.35 -9.06
N ILE A 235 23.95 -5.34 -9.43
CA ILE A 235 24.01 -6.64 -8.73
C ILE A 235 24.42 -6.42 -7.27
N GLY A 236 25.48 -5.61 -7.01
CA GLY A 236 25.89 -5.25 -5.64
C GLY A 236 24.76 -4.60 -4.84
N PHE A 237 24.04 -3.67 -5.43
CA PHE A 237 22.86 -3.08 -4.81
C PHE A 237 21.80 -4.13 -4.45
N LEU A 238 21.51 -5.10 -5.33
CA LEU A 238 20.55 -6.17 -5.04
C LEU A 238 21.04 -7.08 -3.90
N GLN A 239 22.36 -7.37 -3.81
CA GLN A 239 22.91 -8.13 -2.69
C GLN A 239 22.71 -7.41 -1.35
N GLU A 240 22.98 -6.09 -1.29
CA GLU A 240 22.74 -5.29 -0.08
C GLU A 240 21.27 -5.32 0.31
N LYS A 241 20.36 -5.12 -0.64
CA LYS A 241 18.92 -5.18 -0.39
C LYS A 241 18.44 -6.55 0.07
N SER A 242 18.96 -7.62 -0.48
CA SER A 242 18.66 -8.96 -0.01
C SER A 242 19.15 -9.19 1.43
N LYS A 243 20.34 -8.69 1.80
CA LYS A 243 20.90 -8.76 3.17
C LYS A 243 20.04 -7.97 4.16
N GLU A 244 19.62 -6.74 3.82
CA GLU A 244 18.72 -5.93 4.65
C GLU A 244 17.43 -6.67 4.95
N ARG A 245 16.76 -7.18 3.93
CA ARG A 245 15.47 -7.89 4.08
C ARG A 245 15.59 -9.19 4.89
N ARG A 246 16.73 -9.86 4.86
CA ARG A 246 16.94 -11.05 5.69
C ARG A 246 17.10 -10.72 7.17
N LYS A 247 17.77 -9.62 7.52
CA LYS A 247 17.83 -9.16 8.91
C LYS A 247 16.43 -8.90 9.47
N GLU A 248 15.53 -8.32 8.68
CA GLU A 248 14.13 -8.16 9.07
C GLU A 248 13.45 -9.53 9.31
N GLU A 249 13.73 -10.52 8.46
CA GLU A 249 13.17 -11.88 8.61
C GLU A 249 13.75 -12.61 9.83
N GLU A 250 15.03 -12.44 10.13
CA GLU A 250 15.67 -12.96 11.34
C GLU A 250 15.06 -12.36 12.62
N GLY A 251 14.79 -11.05 12.64
CA GLY A 251 14.09 -10.38 13.73
C GLY A 251 12.67 -10.92 13.91
N GLU A 252 11.93 -11.13 12.82
CA GLU A 252 10.59 -11.73 12.89
C GLU A 252 10.64 -13.19 13.36
N LEU A 253 11.65 -13.95 12.99
CA LEU A 253 11.85 -15.33 13.46
C LEU A 253 12.13 -15.37 14.96
N ALA A 254 13.00 -14.49 15.46
CA ALA A 254 13.29 -14.37 16.89
C ALA A 254 12.02 -14.00 17.68
N PHE A 255 11.24 -13.05 17.18
CA PHE A 255 9.94 -12.70 17.76
C PHE A 255 9.00 -13.91 17.82
N ARG A 256 8.91 -14.71 16.74
CA ARG A 256 8.06 -15.90 16.69
C ARG A 256 8.50 -16.98 17.69
N GLN A 257 9.79 -17.15 17.91
CA GLN A 257 10.32 -18.07 18.92
C GLN A 257 9.92 -17.62 20.33
N GLN A 258 10.01 -16.32 20.64
CA GLN A 258 9.54 -15.76 21.91
C GLN A 258 8.04 -15.95 22.10
N LEU A 259 7.24 -15.63 21.06
CA LEU A 259 5.80 -15.83 21.06
C LEU A 259 5.44 -17.30 21.33
N GLN A 260 6.10 -18.24 20.67
CA GLN A 260 5.86 -19.67 20.84
C GLN A 260 6.16 -20.10 22.29
N SER A 261 7.30 -19.70 22.83
CA SER A 261 7.68 -20.00 24.21
C SER A 261 6.65 -19.50 25.23
N LEU A 262 6.18 -18.26 25.07
CA LEU A 262 5.14 -17.70 25.94
C LEU A 262 3.77 -18.35 25.71
N SER A 263 3.43 -18.67 24.46
CA SER A 263 2.17 -19.35 24.11
C SER A 263 2.08 -20.74 24.73
N GLU A 264 3.18 -21.50 24.71
CA GLU A 264 3.29 -22.81 25.38
C GLU A 264 3.14 -22.68 26.89
N SER A 265 3.86 -21.73 27.51
CA SER A 265 3.81 -21.47 28.96
C SER A 265 2.41 -21.06 29.43
N LEU A 266 1.67 -20.33 28.62
CA LEU A 266 0.31 -19.87 28.93
C LEU A 266 -0.79 -20.84 28.45
N HIS A 267 -0.44 -22.01 27.92
CA HIS A 267 -1.38 -22.97 27.31
C HIS A 267 -2.37 -22.33 26.34
N CYS A 268 -1.86 -21.44 25.47
CA CYS A 268 -2.67 -20.69 24.54
C CYS A 268 -3.37 -21.60 23.52
N SER A 269 -4.66 -21.37 23.29
CA SER A 269 -5.30 -21.85 22.08
C SER A 269 -4.87 -21.00 20.90
N PHE A 270 -5.13 -21.44 19.68
CA PHE A 270 -4.85 -20.66 18.47
C PHE A 270 -5.37 -19.21 18.53
N VAL A 271 -6.57 -19.00 19.06
CA VAL A 271 -7.15 -17.67 19.25
C VAL A 271 -6.38 -16.86 20.31
N MET A 272 -6.03 -17.48 21.42
CA MET A 272 -5.24 -16.85 22.49
C MET A 272 -3.83 -16.50 22.02
N GLU A 273 -3.20 -17.36 21.22
CA GLU A 273 -1.89 -17.08 20.61
C GLU A 273 -1.92 -15.86 19.70
N LYS A 274 -2.98 -15.68 18.90
CA LYS A 274 -3.17 -14.49 18.09
C LYS A 274 -3.40 -13.22 18.93
N GLN A 275 -4.05 -13.34 20.08
CA GLN A 275 -4.18 -12.23 21.03
C GLN A 275 -2.83 -11.90 21.67
N LEU A 276 -2.10 -12.91 22.11
CA LEU A 276 -0.76 -12.76 22.67
C LEU A 276 0.21 -12.13 21.65
N GLU A 277 0.18 -12.58 20.39
CA GLU A 277 1.00 -11.99 19.31
C GLU A 277 0.78 -10.48 19.21
N ARG A 278 -0.48 -10.01 19.19
CA ARG A 278 -0.79 -8.58 19.14
C ARG A 278 -0.32 -7.84 20.39
N LEU A 279 -0.57 -8.41 21.57
CA LEU A 279 -0.15 -7.81 22.84
C LEU A 279 1.37 -7.62 22.89
N LEU A 280 2.14 -8.64 22.49
CA LEU A 280 3.60 -8.55 22.48
C LEU A 280 4.11 -7.54 21.45
N ARG A 281 3.54 -7.54 20.23
CA ARG A 281 3.91 -6.53 19.23
C ARG A 281 3.59 -5.12 19.72
N TYR A 282 2.43 -4.93 20.34
CA TYR A 282 2.06 -3.63 20.90
C TYR A 282 2.97 -3.25 22.07
N ALA A 283 3.27 -4.18 23.01
CA ALA A 283 4.18 -3.95 24.11
C ALA A 283 5.58 -3.50 23.62
N PHE A 284 6.14 -4.20 22.64
CA PHE A 284 7.44 -3.85 22.08
C PHE A 284 7.44 -2.49 21.40
N LEU A 285 6.38 -2.14 20.70
CA LEU A 285 6.20 -0.79 20.11
C LEU A 285 6.03 0.30 21.18
N GLN A 286 5.69 -0.07 22.40
CA GLN A 286 5.65 0.83 23.56
C GLN A 286 6.96 0.82 24.37
N GLY A 287 8.01 0.15 23.89
CA GLY A 287 9.29 0.04 24.58
C GLY A 287 9.34 -1.00 25.72
N ILE A 288 8.29 -1.82 25.88
CA ILE A 288 8.24 -2.89 26.88
C ILE A 288 8.92 -4.13 26.30
N SER A 289 9.99 -4.60 26.90
CA SER A 289 10.75 -5.75 26.43
C SER A 289 10.03 -7.10 26.71
N ALA A 290 10.43 -8.15 26.00
CA ALA A 290 9.92 -9.51 26.26
C ALA A 290 10.29 -10.00 27.67
N GLU A 291 11.39 -9.54 28.22
CA GLU A 291 11.85 -9.84 29.58
C GLU A 291 10.89 -9.26 30.60
N GLU A 292 10.54 -7.97 30.47
CA GLU A 292 9.57 -7.32 31.36
C GLU A 292 8.19 -7.98 31.31
N VAL A 293 7.73 -8.38 30.11
CA VAL A 293 6.49 -9.16 29.96
C VAL A 293 6.59 -10.49 30.70
N ARG A 294 7.71 -11.20 30.60
CA ARG A 294 7.95 -12.46 31.28
C ARG A 294 7.98 -12.27 32.81
N GLU A 295 8.74 -11.29 33.30
CA GLU A 295 8.81 -10.96 34.72
C GLU A 295 7.43 -10.57 35.29
N TYR A 296 6.64 -9.80 34.55
CA TYR A 296 5.27 -9.50 34.95
C TYR A 296 4.43 -10.77 35.14
N LEU A 297 4.48 -11.69 34.16
CA LEU A 297 3.74 -12.94 34.21
C LEU A 297 4.21 -13.85 35.34
N GLU A 298 5.52 -13.95 35.56
CA GLU A 298 6.10 -14.75 36.66
C GLU A 298 5.74 -14.18 38.03
N ARG A 299 5.79 -12.85 38.20
CA ARG A 299 5.44 -12.17 39.46
C ARG A 299 3.97 -12.33 39.83
N ASN A 300 3.06 -12.23 38.83
CA ASN A 300 1.63 -12.22 39.10
C ASN A 300 0.98 -13.61 39.00
N PHE A 301 1.61 -14.56 38.31
CA PHE A 301 1.06 -15.91 38.10
C PHE A 301 2.03 -17.04 38.44
N GLY A 302 3.26 -16.74 38.93
CA GLY A 302 4.24 -17.70 39.39
C GLY A 302 3.95 -18.22 40.81
N ARG A 303 4.54 -19.34 41.18
CA ARG A 303 4.31 -20.04 42.46
C ARG A 303 4.60 -19.25 43.73
N GLN A 304 5.39 -18.17 43.67
CA GLN A 304 5.80 -17.45 44.90
C GLN A 304 4.65 -16.68 45.55
N ASN A 305 3.59 -16.31 44.84
CA ASN A 305 2.47 -15.59 45.41
C ASN A 305 1.36 -16.46 45.99
N ALA A 306 1.35 -17.76 45.72
CA ALA A 306 0.35 -18.68 46.30
C ALA A 306 0.55 -18.93 47.82
N GLY A 307 1.71 -18.60 48.38
CA GLY A 307 2.01 -18.80 49.79
C GLY A 307 1.65 -17.65 50.74
N ASN A 308 1.68 -16.40 50.21
CA ASN A 308 1.47 -15.22 51.07
C ASN A 308 -0.01 -14.78 51.12
N ASP A 309 -0.74 -14.90 49.99
CA ASP A 309 -2.16 -14.54 49.98
C ASP A 309 -3.04 -15.55 50.70
N ALA A 310 -2.64 -16.85 50.72
CA ALA A 310 -3.35 -17.87 51.47
C ALA A 310 -3.26 -17.70 53.02
N LEU A 311 -2.25 -16.99 53.50
CA LEU A 311 -2.10 -16.70 54.94
C LEU A 311 -2.89 -15.43 55.36
N GLN A 312 -3.07 -14.48 54.48
CA GLN A 312 -3.87 -13.27 54.77
C GLN A 312 -5.38 -13.53 54.63
N ASP A 313 -5.82 -14.38 53.69
CA ASP A 313 -7.23 -14.73 53.51
C ASP A 313 -7.72 -15.74 54.56
N ALA A 314 -6.84 -16.53 55.21
CA ALA A 314 -7.17 -17.38 56.32
C ALA A 314 -7.49 -16.62 57.63
N GLU A 315 -6.98 -15.40 57.78
CA GLU A 315 -7.33 -14.53 58.91
C GLU A 315 -8.68 -13.80 58.72
N ASN A 316 -9.20 -13.74 57.47
CA ASN A 316 -10.45 -13.03 57.14
C ASN A 316 -11.70 -13.92 56.94
N GLY A 317 -11.66 -15.19 57.21
CA GLY A 317 -12.84 -16.07 57.33
C GLY A 317 -13.67 -16.27 56.06
N ALA A 318 -13.10 -16.16 54.85
CA ALA A 318 -13.78 -16.40 53.59
C ALA A 318 -13.57 -17.84 53.09
N LYS A 319 -14.67 -18.50 52.80
CA LYS A 319 -14.90 -19.91 52.54
C LYS A 319 -13.92 -20.63 51.61
N GLU A 320 -13.56 -21.83 52.06
CA GLU A 320 -12.64 -22.85 51.52
C GLU A 320 -12.92 -23.41 50.10
N GLU A 321 -13.86 -22.87 49.34
CA GLU A 321 -14.29 -23.46 48.04
C GLU A 321 -13.64 -22.88 46.78
N VAL A 322 -12.85 -21.82 46.89
CA VAL A 322 -12.24 -21.15 45.70
C VAL A 322 -10.79 -21.62 45.42
N LEU A 323 -10.16 -22.34 46.35
CA LEU A 323 -8.71 -22.66 46.31
C LEU A 323 -8.32 -24.01 45.72
N LYS A 324 -9.26 -24.78 45.16
CA LYS A 324 -8.95 -26.10 44.52
C LYS A 324 -8.80 -26.00 43.00
N GLY A 325 -7.88 -25.19 42.48
CA GLY A 325 -7.75 -25.14 41.01
C GLY A 325 -6.57 -24.39 40.41
N VAL A 326 -5.68 -23.87 41.23
CA VAL A 326 -4.53 -23.11 40.68
C VAL A 326 -3.23 -23.74 41.19
N GLY A 327 -2.86 -24.87 40.62
CA GLY A 327 -1.50 -25.38 40.75
C GLY A 327 -0.68 -24.93 39.53
N ASN A 328 0.32 -24.11 39.68
CA ASN A 328 1.26 -23.74 38.65
C ASN A 328 2.51 -24.59 38.78
N ASP A 329 2.96 -25.27 37.73
CA ASP A 329 4.22 -25.98 37.70
C ASP A 329 5.29 -25.13 37.02
N ILE A 330 6.43 -24.99 37.71
CA ILE A 330 7.67 -24.55 37.07
C ILE A 330 8.32 -25.82 36.55
N ASP A 331 8.61 -25.87 35.24
CA ASP A 331 9.28 -26.99 34.62
C ASP A 331 10.71 -27.16 35.18
N LYS A 332 11.35 -28.31 34.89
CA LYS A 332 12.73 -28.60 35.35
C LYS A 332 13.77 -27.58 34.84
N GLN A 333 13.38 -26.64 33.98
CA GLN A 333 14.21 -25.60 33.41
C GLN A 333 13.86 -24.18 33.92
N GLY A 334 13.00 -24.08 34.97
CA GLY A 334 12.64 -22.81 35.61
C GLY A 334 11.61 -21.96 34.85
N ARG A 335 10.87 -22.55 33.90
CA ARG A 335 9.88 -21.84 33.11
C ARG A 335 8.50 -21.90 33.74
N LEU A 336 7.79 -20.75 33.70
CA LEU A 336 6.40 -20.65 34.12
C LEU A 336 5.51 -21.56 33.25
N THR A 337 4.75 -22.46 33.85
CA THR A 337 3.73 -23.25 33.14
C THR A 337 2.41 -23.14 33.90
N LEU A 338 1.36 -22.61 33.27
CA LEU A 338 0.04 -22.51 33.85
C LEU A 338 -0.70 -23.86 33.72
N ILE A 339 -1.55 -24.19 34.70
CA ILE A 339 -2.18 -25.52 34.77
C ILE A 339 -3.19 -25.75 33.66
N ASP A 340 -3.90 -24.72 33.26
CA ASP A 340 -4.97 -24.88 32.29
C ASP A 340 -5.24 -23.60 31.45
N LYS A 341 -6.08 -23.77 30.44
CA LYS A 341 -6.51 -22.74 29.52
C LYS A 341 -7.25 -21.55 30.17
N ARG A 342 -7.88 -21.74 31.35
CA ARG A 342 -8.57 -20.66 32.07
C ARG A 342 -7.57 -19.73 32.73
N ALA A 343 -6.53 -20.30 33.35
CA ALA A 343 -5.43 -19.55 33.92
C ALA A 343 -4.69 -18.73 32.84
N GLY A 344 -4.41 -19.34 31.68
CA GLY A 344 -3.82 -18.65 30.54
C GLY A 344 -4.68 -17.49 30.04
N LYS A 345 -6.01 -17.66 29.97
CA LYS A 345 -6.93 -16.60 29.57
C LYS A 345 -6.94 -15.44 30.59
N LYS A 346 -6.89 -15.73 31.87
CA LYS A 346 -6.81 -14.74 32.95
C LYS A 346 -5.49 -13.97 32.86
N ALA A 347 -4.37 -14.68 32.66
CA ALA A 347 -3.06 -14.07 32.48
C ALA A 347 -3.00 -13.11 31.28
N LEU A 348 -3.59 -13.47 30.14
CA LEU A 348 -3.67 -12.60 28.98
C LEU A 348 -4.51 -11.34 29.24
N SER A 349 -5.63 -11.46 29.98
CA SER A 349 -6.45 -10.29 30.33
C SER A 349 -5.66 -9.34 31.25
N SER A 350 -5.01 -9.87 32.27
CA SER A 350 -4.19 -9.09 33.19
C SER A 350 -2.96 -8.46 32.50
N LEU A 351 -2.32 -9.18 31.59
CA LEU A 351 -1.23 -8.65 30.77
C LEU A 351 -1.70 -7.47 29.89
N LYS A 352 -2.88 -7.59 29.29
CA LYS A 352 -3.49 -6.49 28.51
C LYS A 352 -3.68 -5.24 29.38
N GLU A 353 -4.26 -5.40 30.55
CA GLU A 353 -4.50 -4.29 31.50
C GLU A 353 -3.19 -3.64 31.93
N TRP A 354 -2.18 -4.45 32.25
CA TRP A 354 -0.86 -3.97 32.65
C TRP A 354 -0.17 -3.17 31.51
N ILE A 355 -0.11 -3.71 30.29
CA ILE A 355 0.51 -3.02 29.15
C ILE A 355 -0.18 -1.67 28.87
N LEU A 356 -1.50 -1.61 29.05
CA LEU A 356 -2.25 -0.37 28.85
C LEU A 356 -2.06 0.64 29.99
N SER A 357 -1.75 0.17 31.23
CA SER A 357 -1.59 1.01 32.42
C SER A 357 -0.17 1.54 32.62
N GLU A 358 0.86 0.76 32.27
CA GLU A 358 2.28 1.13 32.48
C GLU A 358 2.65 2.44 31.79
N ARG A 359 2.17 2.66 30.59
CA ARG A 359 2.45 3.89 29.84
C ARG A 359 1.81 5.14 30.47
N ILE A 360 0.71 4.99 31.22
CA ILE A 360 0.09 6.10 31.95
C ILE A 360 0.99 6.55 33.09
N LEU A 361 1.78 5.64 33.68
CA LEU A 361 2.68 5.93 34.79
C LEU A 361 4.03 6.52 34.33
N GLN A 362 4.58 6.05 33.19
CA GLN A 362 5.84 6.58 32.64
C GLN A 362 5.71 8.01 32.14
N VAL A 363 4.58 8.39 31.56
CA VAL A 363 4.30 9.79 31.12
C VAL A 363 4.22 10.75 32.30
N LYS A 364 3.99 10.30 33.53
CA LYS A 364 3.94 11.17 34.72
C LYS A 364 5.32 11.42 35.35
N CYS A 365 6.38 10.73 34.93
CA CYS A 365 7.71 10.82 35.55
C CYS A 365 8.76 11.58 34.76
N ASP A 366 8.53 11.91 33.49
CA ASP A 366 9.53 12.53 32.61
C ASP A 366 9.11 13.90 32.07
N ASP A 367 9.09 14.90 32.93
CA ASP A 367 9.13 16.32 32.51
C ASP A 367 10.58 16.82 32.23
N SER A 368 11.56 15.94 32.21
CA SER A 368 12.95 16.27 31.89
C SER A 368 13.63 15.18 31.08
N GLU A 369 13.87 15.50 29.81
CA GLU A 369 14.61 14.69 28.82
C GLU A 369 13.83 13.48 28.27
N ASN A 370 13.44 13.59 27.01
CA ASN A 370 12.68 12.60 26.25
C ASN A 370 13.59 11.40 25.85
N PRO A 371 13.54 10.24 26.55
CA PRO A 371 14.37 9.07 26.22
C PRO A 371 13.84 8.28 25.01
N LEU A 372 12.69 8.66 24.44
CA LEU A 372 12.09 7.96 23.28
C LEU A 372 12.92 8.05 21.99
N LEU A 373 13.99 8.89 22.00
CA LEU A 373 14.91 9.00 20.86
C LEU A 373 16.21 8.18 21.04
N THR A 374 16.52 7.65 22.23
CA THR A 374 17.81 7.00 22.49
C THR A 374 17.77 5.46 22.53
N HIS A 375 16.60 4.83 22.66
CA HIS A 375 16.46 3.36 22.59
C HIS A 375 15.77 2.86 21.30
N CYS A 376 15.31 3.77 20.43
CA CYS A 376 14.89 3.42 19.07
C CYS A 376 16.05 3.12 18.12
N ASP A 377 17.30 3.42 18.50
CA ASP A 377 18.44 3.24 17.62
C ASP A 377 18.73 1.77 17.23
N ASP A 378 18.38 0.81 18.09
CA ASP A 378 18.54 -0.61 17.76
C ASP A 378 17.39 -1.15 16.87
N PHE A 379 16.20 -0.52 16.87
CA PHE A 379 15.10 -0.86 15.97
C PHE A 379 14.96 0.10 14.80
N ALA A 380 15.37 1.35 14.93
CA ALA A 380 15.45 2.32 13.81
C ALA A 380 16.47 1.89 12.74
N ASN A 381 17.48 1.10 13.11
CA ASN A 381 18.43 0.48 12.18
C ASN A 381 17.84 -0.71 11.40
N ILE A 382 16.64 -1.18 11.73
CA ILE A 382 15.96 -2.27 11.01
C ILE A 382 14.96 -1.72 9.96
N LEU A 383 14.53 -0.47 10.11
CA LEU A 383 13.76 0.20 9.06
C LEU A 383 14.75 0.87 8.09
N PRO A 384 14.70 0.56 6.78
CA PRO A 384 15.49 1.31 5.82
C PRO A 384 15.02 2.76 5.84
N THR A 385 15.80 3.63 6.47
CA THR A 385 15.68 5.09 6.35
C THR A 385 16.02 5.48 4.92
N TYR A 386 15.09 5.31 4.00
CA TYR A 386 15.12 5.95 2.69
C TYR A 386 14.58 7.39 2.79
N CYS A 387 15.17 8.16 3.66
CA CYS A 387 15.25 9.60 3.50
C CYS A 387 16.64 9.87 2.94
N ASP A 388 16.69 10.24 1.66
CA ASP A 388 17.89 10.81 1.08
C ASP A 388 18.30 12.03 1.92
N SER A 389 19.31 11.84 2.78
CA SER A 389 19.83 12.85 3.71
C SER A 389 20.64 13.96 3.01
N SER A 390 20.54 14.08 1.68
CA SER A 390 21.18 15.14 0.90
C SER A 390 20.34 16.43 0.77
N ILE A 391 19.17 16.51 1.42
CA ILE A 391 18.38 17.75 1.51
C ILE A 391 18.42 18.29 2.93
N SER A 392 19.55 18.80 3.35
CA SER A 392 19.70 19.64 4.53
C SER A 392 19.34 21.09 4.17
N GLY A 393 18.07 21.43 4.33
CA GLY A 393 17.56 22.79 4.33
C GLY A 393 16.44 22.91 5.37
N PRO A 394 16.18 24.09 5.96
CA PRO A 394 15.22 24.23 7.04
C PRO A 394 13.85 23.71 6.62
N VAL A 395 13.29 22.84 7.46
CA VAL A 395 12.01 22.12 7.29
C VAL A 395 10.83 23.07 7.59
N GLU A 396 10.86 24.27 7.08
CA GLU A 396 9.75 25.23 7.25
C GLU A 396 9.01 25.45 5.92
N GLU A 397 7.72 25.24 5.96
CA GLU A 397 6.67 25.66 5.00
C GLU A 397 6.59 25.04 3.60
N LYS A 398 7.52 24.25 3.11
CA LYS A 398 7.44 23.70 1.73
C LYS A 398 6.67 22.39 1.58
N ARG A 399 6.23 21.75 2.67
CA ARG A 399 5.63 20.40 2.62
C ARG A 399 4.16 20.33 2.24
N PHE A 400 3.39 21.40 2.25
CA PHE A 400 1.94 21.25 2.27
C PHE A 400 1.13 21.81 1.09
N TYR A 401 1.66 22.66 0.20
CA TYR A 401 0.78 23.36 -0.76
C TYR A 401 1.25 23.59 -2.17
N SER A 402 2.46 23.36 -2.51
CA SER A 402 2.85 23.11 -3.87
C SER A 402 3.41 21.72 -3.92
N TYR A 403 2.52 20.72 -3.94
CA TYR A 403 2.99 19.44 -4.38
C TYR A 403 3.66 19.67 -5.73
N PRO A 404 4.95 19.50 -5.85
CA PRO A 404 5.52 19.21 -7.13
C PRO A 404 5.10 17.78 -7.43
N TYR A 405 3.80 17.55 -7.75
CA TYR A 405 3.29 16.27 -8.24
C TYR A 405 4.19 15.71 -9.33
N GLN A 406 4.91 16.57 -10.04
CA GLN A 406 5.91 16.25 -11.03
C GLN A 406 7.03 15.30 -10.57
N GLU A 407 7.29 15.19 -9.26
CA GLU A 407 8.31 14.29 -8.70
C GLU A 407 7.72 13.02 -8.09
N HIS A 408 6.42 12.98 -7.80
CA HIS A 408 5.81 11.86 -7.09
C HIS A 408 5.50 10.64 -7.96
N PHE A 409 5.19 10.82 -9.24
CA PHE A 409 4.85 9.70 -10.13
C PHE A 409 5.90 9.55 -11.23
N ARG A 410 6.82 8.60 -11.04
CA ARG A 410 7.78 8.23 -12.11
C ARG A 410 7.10 7.49 -13.25
N HIS A 411 6.05 6.72 -12.95
CA HIS A 411 5.30 5.93 -13.91
C HIS A 411 3.82 6.24 -13.77
N ILE A 412 3.17 6.48 -14.91
CA ILE A 412 1.72 6.64 -15.01
C ILE A 412 1.21 5.56 -15.94
N TYR A 413 0.43 4.64 -15.40
CA TYR A 413 -0.26 3.63 -16.19
C TYR A 413 -1.56 4.23 -16.74
N VAL A 414 -1.83 4.00 -18.01
CA VAL A 414 -3.02 4.56 -18.68
C VAL A 414 -3.74 3.45 -19.42
N GLU A 415 -5.02 3.24 -19.15
CA GLU A 415 -5.83 2.34 -19.96
C GLU A 415 -5.86 2.79 -21.42
N GLU A 416 -5.64 1.87 -22.35
CA GLU A 416 -5.50 2.15 -23.78
C GLU A 416 -6.67 2.98 -24.33
N ALA A 417 -7.87 2.72 -23.83
CA ALA A 417 -9.08 3.48 -24.21
C ALA A 417 -9.04 4.97 -23.82
N LEU A 418 -8.20 5.36 -22.87
CA LEU A 418 -8.10 6.72 -22.35
C LEU A 418 -6.89 7.50 -22.88
N LEU A 419 -5.95 6.86 -23.61
CA LEU A 419 -4.70 7.49 -24.05
C LEU A 419 -4.91 8.78 -24.84
N GLN A 420 -6.00 8.86 -25.61
CA GLN A 420 -6.31 10.01 -26.46
C GLN A 420 -7.28 11.01 -25.84
N SER A 421 -7.83 10.72 -24.63
CA SER A 421 -8.80 11.61 -23.99
C SER A 421 -8.16 12.94 -23.58
N GLN A 422 -8.96 14.00 -23.54
CA GLN A 422 -8.49 15.34 -23.14
C GLN A 422 -8.10 15.38 -21.67
N GLU A 423 -8.83 14.66 -20.82
CA GLU A 423 -8.56 14.52 -19.39
C GLU A 423 -7.18 13.90 -19.17
N THR A 424 -6.89 12.78 -19.85
CA THR A 424 -5.58 12.13 -19.79
C THR A 424 -4.47 13.06 -20.24
N LYS A 425 -4.62 13.73 -21.39
CA LYS A 425 -3.63 14.69 -21.89
C LYS A 425 -3.37 15.82 -20.90
N GLY A 426 -4.43 16.37 -20.30
CA GLY A 426 -4.33 17.43 -19.30
C GLY A 426 -3.59 16.95 -18.02
N ILE A 427 -3.83 15.71 -17.58
CA ILE A 427 -3.11 15.12 -16.44
C ILE A 427 -1.63 14.90 -16.80
N LEU A 428 -1.32 14.28 -17.93
CA LEU A 428 0.05 13.96 -18.34
C LEU A 428 0.92 15.21 -18.52
N GLN A 429 0.34 16.34 -18.97
CA GLN A 429 1.06 17.62 -19.04
C GLN A 429 1.57 18.11 -17.69
N LYS A 430 0.93 17.70 -16.58
CA LYS A 430 1.37 18.04 -15.21
C LYS A 430 2.55 17.18 -14.74
N PHE A 431 2.84 16.06 -15.43
CA PHE A 431 3.89 15.11 -15.10
C PHE A 431 4.85 14.89 -16.29
N PRO A 432 5.56 15.92 -16.76
CA PRO A 432 6.36 15.82 -17.98
C PRO A 432 7.55 14.86 -17.88
N LYS A 433 7.96 14.48 -16.67
CA LYS A 433 9.05 13.53 -16.40
C LYS A 433 8.55 12.11 -16.17
N ALA A 434 7.24 11.90 -16.03
CA ALA A 434 6.68 10.59 -15.81
C ALA A 434 6.68 9.75 -17.07
N LYS A 435 7.02 8.48 -16.96
CA LYS A 435 6.91 7.52 -18.04
C LYS A 435 5.49 6.99 -18.13
N VAL A 436 4.90 7.09 -19.32
CA VAL A 436 3.54 6.59 -19.57
C VAL A 436 3.62 5.13 -20.03
N ILE A 437 2.89 4.25 -19.34
CA ILE A 437 2.83 2.83 -19.64
C ILE A 437 1.39 2.46 -20.00
N PRO A 438 1.10 2.13 -21.27
CA PRO A 438 -0.23 1.67 -21.67
C PRO A 438 -0.56 0.32 -21.05
N ILE A 439 -1.79 0.21 -20.54
CA ILE A 439 -2.34 -1.03 -19.95
C ILE A 439 -3.70 -1.35 -20.56
N LYS A 440 -4.09 -2.63 -20.56
CA LYS A 440 -5.42 -3.05 -21.04
C LYS A 440 -6.49 -2.72 -20.01
N HIS A 441 -6.22 -3.01 -18.73
CA HIS A 441 -7.14 -2.76 -17.63
C HIS A 441 -6.36 -2.43 -16.35
N TYR A 442 -6.85 -1.50 -15.52
CA TYR A 442 -6.17 -1.10 -14.27
C TYR A 442 -5.89 -2.26 -13.32
N LYS A 443 -6.74 -3.29 -13.32
CA LYS A 443 -6.58 -4.50 -12.48
C LYS A 443 -5.30 -5.28 -12.80
N ASP A 444 -4.77 -5.18 -14.03
CA ASP A 444 -3.53 -5.86 -14.43
C ASP A 444 -2.31 -5.42 -13.60
N VAL A 445 -2.38 -4.19 -13.06
CA VAL A 445 -1.34 -3.60 -12.21
C VAL A 445 -1.79 -3.53 -10.75
N PHE A 446 -3.05 -3.20 -10.51
CA PHE A 446 -3.56 -2.92 -9.17
C PHE A 446 -3.88 -4.19 -8.37
N ASN A 447 -4.39 -5.26 -9.02
CA ASN A 447 -4.87 -6.48 -8.37
C ASN A 447 -3.91 -7.68 -8.50
N ARG A 448 -2.61 -7.44 -8.66
CA ARG A 448 -1.63 -8.53 -8.77
C ARG A 448 -1.53 -9.32 -7.46
N LYS A 449 -1.31 -10.64 -7.58
CA LYS A 449 -1.06 -11.50 -6.43
C LYS A 449 0.31 -11.20 -5.82
N LYS A 450 0.45 -11.40 -4.51
CA LYS A 450 1.70 -11.28 -3.73
C LYS A 450 2.40 -9.92 -3.79
N GLN A 451 1.73 -8.86 -4.22
CA GLN A 451 2.36 -7.52 -4.24
C GLN A 451 2.58 -6.98 -2.82
N GLY A 452 3.71 -6.33 -2.62
CA GLY A 452 4.11 -5.71 -1.35
C GLY A 452 3.59 -4.28 -1.23
N ARG A 453 2.46 -4.12 -0.54
CA ARG A 453 1.85 -2.80 -0.37
C ARG A 453 2.79 -1.78 0.27
N LEU A 454 3.52 -2.16 1.32
CA LEU A 454 4.48 -1.29 1.99
C LEU A 454 5.62 -0.87 1.05
N ALA A 455 6.19 -1.82 0.31
CA ALA A 455 7.23 -1.52 -0.67
C ALA A 455 6.72 -0.56 -1.76
N GLN A 456 5.49 -0.75 -2.25
CA GLN A 456 4.87 0.15 -3.22
C GLN A 456 4.61 1.56 -2.67
N SER A 457 4.36 1.72 -1.36
CA SER A 457 4.11 3.04 -0.79
C SER A 457 5.27 4.02 -0.97
N HIS A 458 6.50 3.50 -1.04
CA HIS A 458 7.71 4.31 -1.31
C HIS A 458 7.89 4.71 -2.78
N SER A 459 7.18 4.06 -3.71
CA SER A 459 7.24 4.37 -5.15
C SER A 459 5.89 4.17 -5.82
N ARG A 460 4.90 4.91 -5.32
CA ARG A 460 3.50 4.83 -5.81
C ARG A 460 3.40 5.18 -7.29
N LYS A 461 2.51 4.49 -7.97
CA LYS A 461 2.17 4.74 -9.37
C LYS A 461 0.79 5.38 -9.44
N LEU A 462 0.59 6.22 -10.46
CA LEU A 462 -0.73 6.71 -10.84
C LEU A 462 -1.27 5.84 -11.96
N ILE A 463 -2.53 5.45 -11.88
CA ILE A 463 -3.23 4.64 -12.87
C ILE A 463 -4.46 5.43 -13.32
N LEU A 464 -4.54 5.76 -14.59
CA LEU A 464 -5.69 6.43 -15.19
C LEU A 464 -6.57 5.37 -15.83
N ALA A 465 -7.83 5.29 -15.40
CA ALA A 465 -8.72 4.19 -15.74
C ALA A 465 -10.15 4.65 -15.99
N LYS A 466 -10.96 3.75 -16.53
CA LYS A 466 -12.41 3.88 -16.66
C LYS A 466 -13.10 2.96 -15.64
N LYS A 467 -14.01 3.50 -14.84
CA LYS A 467 -14.83 2.70 -13.92
C LYS A 467 -15.95 2.04 -14.69
N GLU A 468 -15.93 0.73 -14.72
CA GLU A 468 -17.00 -0.09 -15.26
C GLU A 468 -17.91 -0.63 -14.15
N GLY A 469 -19.15 -0.98 -14.49
CA GLY A 469 -20.12 -1.54 -13.55
C GLY A 469 -20.68 -0.51 -12.57
N GLN A 470 -20.88 -0.93 -11.31
CA GLN A 470 -21.50 -0.11 -10.27
C GLN A 470 -20.61 1.06 -9.85
N ARG A 471 -21.19 2.28 -9.79
CA ARG A 471 -20.51 3.52 -9.42
C ARG A 471 -21.12 4.19 -8.18
N LEU A 472 -22.39 3.93 -7.86
CA LEU A 472 -23.03 4.39 -6.64
C LEU A 472 -23.25 3.20 -5.70
N TYR A 473 -22.96 3.38 -4.43
CA TYR A 473 -23.05 2.39 -3.39
C TYR A 473 -23.85 2.94 -2.22
N ASP A 474 -24.72 2.13 -1.62
CA ASP A 474 -25.39 2.49 -0.38
C ASP A 474 -24.39 2.71 0.75
N GLY A 475 -24.67 3.64 1.65
CA GLY A 475 -23.83 3.92 2.81
C GLY A 475 -23.61 2.68 3.66
N ALA A 476 -22.36 2.46 4.11
CA ALA A 476 -22.05 1.33 4.98
C ALA A 476 -22.70 1.50 6.37
N VAL A 477 -23.18 0.40 6.96
CA VAL A 477 -23.83 0.38 8.29
C VAL A 477 -22.95 0.97 9.41
N VAL A 478 -21.63 0.88 9.27
CA VAL A 478 -20.65 1.43 10.24
C VAL A 478 -20.35 2.91 10.04
N CYS A 479 -20.91 3.54 9.01
CA CYS A 479 -20.72 4.96 8.72
C CYS A 479 -21.95 5.74 9.17
N GLN A 480 -21.70 6.95 9.70
CA GLN A 480 -22.77 7.88 10.04
C GLN A 480 -23.42 8.38 8.75
N ASP A 481 -24.74 8.25 8.66
CA ASP A 481 -25.57 8.74 7.54
C ASP A 481 -26.12 10.14 7.77
N PHE A 482 -25.92 10.71 8.97
CA PHE A 482 -26.37 12.05 9.38
C PHE A 482 -27.89 12.25 9.27
N SER A 483 -28.66 11.17 9.40
CA SER A 483 -30.12 11.14 9.19
C SER A 483 -30.56 11.64 7.80
N GLU A 484 -29.65 11.55 6.82
CA GLU A 484 -29.95 11.91 5.43
C GLU A 484 -30.63 10.77 4.71
N SER A 485 -31.72 11.11 4.00
CA SER A 485 -32.38 10.15 3.13
C SER A 485 -31.48 9.78 1.94
N HIS A 486 -31.46 8.50 1.56
CA HIS A 486 -30.75 8.03 0.36
C HIS A 486 -29.25 8.39 0.36
N PHE A 487 -28.59 8.13 1.50
CA PHE A 487 -27.14 8.28 1.60
C PHE A 487 -26.43 7.24 0.75
N CYS A 488 -25.66 7.74 -0.21
CA CYS A 488 -24.79 6.94 -1.06
C CYS A 488 -23.34 7.46 -1.02
N TYR A 489 -22.44 6.61 -1.44
CA TYR A 489 -21.07 7.04 -1.73
C TYR A 489 -20.63 6.56 -3.12
N THR A 490 -19.56 7.17 -3.61
CA THR A 490 -18.94 6.78 -4.87
C THR A 490 -17.42 6.72 -4.73
N SER A 491 -16.81 5.86 -5.53
CA SER A 491 -15.37 5.67 -5.60
C SER A 491 -14.84 6.27 -6.90
N LEU A 492 -14.39 7.52 -6.84
CA LEU A 492 -13.78 8.24 -7.96
C LEU A 492 -12.28 7.99 -8.06
N LEU A 493 -11.68 7.62 -6.93
CA LEU A 493 -10.28 7.29 -6.79
C LEU A 493 -10.15 6.10 -5.85
N MET A 494 -9.33 5.11 -6.20
CA MET A 494 -8.97 4.01 -5.30
C MET A 494 -7.65 4.33 -4.60
N ASN A 495 -7.60 4.12 -3.31
CA ASN A 495 -6.59 4.59 -2.38
C ASN A 495 -6.62 6.12 -2.16
N CYS A 496 -5.92 6.54 -1.12
CA CYS A 496 -5.79 7.94 -0.73
C CYS A 496 -4.34 8.42 -0.96
N PRO A 497 -4.12 9.68 -1.36
CA PRO A 497 -2.77 10.23 -1.45
C PRO A 497 -2.08 10.27 -0.09
N PHE A 498 -2.83 10.35 1.01
CA PHE A 498 -2.32 10.34 2.38
C PHE A 498 -2.00 8.93 2.89
N HIS A 499 -1.11 8.85 3.91
CA HIS A 499 -0.63 7.60 4.48
C HIS A 499 -1.02 7.43 5.96
N CYS A 500 -2.24 7.81 6.34
CA CYS A 500 -2.68 7.63 7.72
C CYS A 500 -2.52 6.17 8.18
N ALA A 501 -1.74 5.96 9.26
CA ALA A 501 -1.34 4.64 9.74
C ALA A 501 -2.51 3.78 10.24
N TYR A 502 -3.62 4.41 10.62
CA TYR A 502 -4.84 3.75 11.08
C TYR A 502 -5.91 3.60 9.99
N CYS A 503 -5.67 4.08 8.74
CA CYS A 503 -6.69 4.12 7.69
C CYS A 503 -7.05 2.71 7.19
N TYR A 504 -8.35 2.38 7.20
CA TYR A 504 -8.85 1.10 6.72
C TYR A 504 -8.49 0.78 5.26
N LEU A 505 -8.23 1.80 4.44
CA LEU A 505 -7.77 1.64 3.06
C LEU A 505 -6.45 0.87 2.97
N GLN A 506 -5.62 0.92 4.03
CA GLN A 506 -4.39 0.14 4.12
C GLN A 506 -4.66 -1.38 4.12
N GLY A 507 -5.85 -1.80 4.58
CA GLY A 507 -6.29 -3.19 4.58
C GLY A 507 -7.28 -3.54 3.47
N MET A 508 -7.95 -2.55 2.88
CA MET A 508 -8.98 -2.74 1.86
C MET A 508 -8.37 -3.07 0.50
N TYR A 509 -7.35 -2.34 0.08
CA TYR A 509 -6.77 -2.48 -1.25
C TYR A 509 -5.49 -3.31 -1.25
N PRO A 510 -5.28 -4.17 -2.27
CA PRO A 510 -4.09 -5.02 -2.35
C PRO A 510 -2.83 -4.26 -2.79
N SER A 511 -2.98 -3.04 -3.29
CA SER A 511 -1.91 -2.17 -3.81
C SER A 511 -1.89 -0.82 -3.12
N SER A 512 -0.74 -0.15 -3.06
CA SER A 512 -0.60 1.25 -2.64
C SER A 512 -0.76 2.24 -3.79
N ASN A 513 -0.82 1.78 -5.03
CA ASN A 513 -0.99 2.64 -6.20
C ASN A 513 -2.32 3.39 -6.15
N LEU A 514 -2.38 4.55 -6.79
CA LEU A 514 -3.60 5.35 -6.92
C LEU A 514 -4.27 5.04 -8.26
N VAL A 515 -5.57 4.77 -8.25
CA VAL A 515 -6.36 4.61 -9.50
C VAL A 515 -7.34 5.76 -9.62
N MET A 516 -7.23 6.57 -10.66
CA MET A 516 -8.13 7.68 -10.96
C MET A 516 -9.09 7.27 -12.07
N PHE A 517 -10.39 7.37 -11.80
CA PHE A 517 -11.42 7.13 -12.80
C PHE A 517 -11.84 8.44 -13.47
N LEU A 518 -11.75 8.49 -14.80
CA LEU A 518 -11.92 9.72 -15.57
C LEU A 518 -13.27 9.82 -16.31
N ASN A 519 -14.10 8.79 -16.30
CA ASN A 519 -15.39 8.75 -17.01
C ASN A 519 -16.54 9.35 -16.18
N LEU A 520 -16.43 10.64 -15.79
CA LEU A 520 -17.39 11.29 -14.88
C LEU A 520 -18.82 11.35 -15.42
N GLU A 521 -19.03 11.44 -16.72
CA GLU A 521 -20.37 11.46 -17.33
C GLU A 521 -21.17 10.21 -17.01
N ASP A 522 -20.50 9.05 -16.90
CA ASP A 522 -21.18 7.82 -16.49
C ASP A 522 -21.66 7.88 -15.01
N TYR A 523 -20.91 8.56 -14.14
CA TYR A 523 -21.31 8.79 -12.74
C TYR A 523 -22.50 9.76 -12.66
N PHE A 524 -22.47 10.82 -13.44
CA PHE A 524 -23.57 11.80 -13.49
C PHE A 524 -24.85 11.17 -14.04
N ALA A 525 -24.75 10.29 -15.03
CA ALA A 525 -25.89 9.54 -15.53
C ALA A 525 -26.51 8.63 -14.46
N ASP A 526 -25.66 7.91 -13.67
CA ASP A 526 -26.14 7.08 -12.58
C ASP A 526 -26.80 7.91 -11.46
N CYS A 527 -26.25 9.09 -11.13
CA CYS A 527 -26.84 10.02 -10.17
C CYS A 527 -28.25 10.49 -10.63
N ARG A 528 -28.40 10.89 -11.91
CA ARG A 528 -29.70 11.29 -12.47
C ARG A 528 -30.72 10.15 -12.41
N LYS A 529 -30.27 8.95 -12.76
CA LYS A 529 -31.13 7.76 -12.67
C LYS A 529 -31.60 7.52 -11.24
N TRP A 530 -30.68 7.58 -10.25
CA TRP A 530 -30.99 7.42 -8.84
C TRP A 530 -32.00 8.47 -8.37
N ILE A 531 -31.77 9.75 -8.69
CA ILE A 531 -32.66 10.85 -8.34
C ILE A 531 -34.05 10.65 -8.95
N ALA A 532 -34.13 10.21 -10.21
CA ALA A 532 -35.41 9.93 -10.87
C ALA A 532 -36.19 8.79 -10.20
N GLU A 533 -35.47 7.78 -9.67
CA GLU A 533 -36.10 6.62 -9.01
C GLU A 533 -36.46 6.88 -7.54
N LYS A 534 -35.65 7.63 -6.80
CA LYS A 534 -35.70 7.80 -5.34
C LYS A 534 -36.11 9.20 -4.89
N GLY A 535 -36.15 10.19 -5.79
CA GLY A 535 -36.54 11.57 -5.52
C GLY A 535 -35.40 12.47 -5.03
N SER A 536 -34.38 11.94 -4.35
CA SER A 536 -33.23 12.70 -3.86
C SER A 536 -31.99 11.83 -3.73
N LEU A 537 -30.83 12.47 -3.65
CA LEU A 537 -29.55 11.80 -3.45
C LEU A 537 -28.63 12.64 -2.54
N TYR A 538 -28.20 12.05 -1.42
CA TYR A 538 -27.07 12.55 -0.64
C TYR A 538 -25.84 11.73 -0.99
N LEU A 539 -24.81 12.34 -1.61
CA LEU A 539 -23.68 11.65 -2.19
C LEU A 539 -22.36 12.07 -1.54
N CYS A 540 -21.70 11.14 -0.85
CA CYS A 540 -20.31 11.31 -0.42
C CYS A 540 -19.37 10.95 -1.59
N ILE A 541 -18.67 11.95 -2.15
CA ILE A 541 -17.78 11.75 -3.30
C ILE A 541 -16.34 11.41 -2.92
N SER A 542 -15.97 11.57 -1.66
CA SER A 542 -14.61 11.33 -1.14
C SER A 542 -14.59 10.30 0.00
N TYR A 543 -15.39 9.23 -0.13
CA TYR A 543 -15.56 8.23 0.91
C TYR A 543 -14.30 7.39 1.16
N ASP A 544 -13.64 6.92 0.11
CA ASP A 544 -12.47 6.05 0.13
C ASP A 544 -11.20 6.74 -0.40
N THR A 545 -11.17 8.08 -0.29
CA THR A 545 -10.02 8.91 -0.69
C THR A 545 -10.13 10.33 -0.13
N ASP A 546 -9.15 11.17 -0.39
CA ASP A 546 -9.22 12.62 -0.21
C ASP A 546 -9.15 13.31 -1.59
N LEU A 547 -10.30 13.69 -2.12
CA LEU A 547 -10.36 14.31 -3.46
C LEU A 547 -9.74 15.69 -3.48
N LEU A 548 -9.87 16.48 -2.40
CA LEU A 548 -9.28 17.82 -2.35
C LEU A 548 -7.75 17.78 -2.45
N ALA A 549 -7.11 16.74 -1.92
CA ALA A 549 -5.69 16.54 -2.09
C ALA A 549 -5.30 16.22 -3.56
N MET A 550 -6.24 15.75 -4.38
CA MET A 550 -6.03 15.38 -5.78
C MET A 550 -6.57 16.44 -6.78
N GLU A 551 -7.25 17.49 -6.29
CA GLU A 551 -7.88 18.52 -7.11
C GLU A 551 -6.89 19.28 -8.00
N GLY A 552 -5.61 19.27 -7.63
CA GLY A 552 -4.53 19.82 -8.44
C GLY A 552 -4.18 18.95 -9.66
N ILE A 553 -4.49 17.66 -9.62
CA ILE A 553 -4.23 16.71 -10.73
C ILE A 553 -5.45 16.67 -11.66
N TYR A 554 -6.63 16.41 -11.09
CA TYR A 554 -7.88 16.39 -11.84
C TYR A 554 -9.00 17.03 -10.99
N PRO A 555 -9.80 17.97 -11.54
CA PRO A 555 -10.70 18.83 -10.78
C PRO A 555 -12.04 18.13 -10.45
N TYR A 556 -12.01 17.03 -9.69
CA TYR A 556 -13.20 16.27 -9.35
C TYR A 556 -14.28 17.09 -8.64
N VAL A 557 -13.86 17.87 -7.62
CA VAL A 557 -14.80 18.66 -6.83
C VAL A 557 -15.42 19.78 -7.67
N GLU A 558 -14.63 20.38 -8.58
CA GLU A 558 -15.14 21.38 -9.50
C GLU A 558 -16.14 20.80 -10.51
N GLU A 559 -15.88 19.61 -11.06
CA GLU A 559 -16.80 18.93 -11.99
C GLU A 559 -18.11 18.55 -11.28
N PHE A 560 -18.04 18.03 -10.06
CA PHE A 560 -19.23 17.77 -9.25
C PHE A 560 -19.97 19.07 -8.83
N ALA A 561 -19.26 20.18 -8.65
CA ALA A 561 -19.90 21.47 -8.42
C ALA A 561 -20.68 21.97 -9.64
N ARG A 562 -20.15 21.77 -10.86
CA ARG A 562 -20.87 22.05 -12.11
C ARG A 562 -22.13 21.20 -12.22
N PHE A 563 -22.02 19.91 -11.91
CA PHE A 563 -23.14 18.98 -11.92
C PHE A 563 -24.18 19.31 -10.84
N LEU A 564 -23.78 19.73 -9.65
CA LEU A 564 -24.67 20.12 -8.55
C LEU A 564 -25.58 21.30 -8.93
N ASN A 565 -25.12 22.24 -9.76
CA ASN A 565 -25.96 23.34 -10.26
C ASN A 565 -27.10 22.87 -11.18
N GLN A 566 -26.98 21.69 -11.80
CA GLN A 566 -27.97 21.14 -12.72
C GLN A 566 -29.00 20.27 -11.99
N GLU A 567 -28.67 19.76 -10.79
CA GLU A 567 -29.47 18.76 -10.08
C GLU A 567 -29.89 19.27 -8.69
N ASN A 568 -31.12 19.82 -8.59
CA ASN A 568 -31.58 20.40 -7.33
C ASN A 568 -31.83 19.40 -6.21
N ALA A 569 -32.08 18.13 -6.52
CA ALA A 569 -32.31 17.06 -5.56
C ALA A 569 -31.01 16.36 -5.09
N LEU A 570 -29.84 16.90 -5.50
CA LEU A 570 -28.53 16.40 -5.12
C LEU A 570 -27.94 17.23 -3.98
N ARG A 571 -27.38 16.54 -2.96
CA ARG A 571 -26.48 17.11 -1.96
C ARG A 571 -25.16 16.35 -2.02
N ILE A 572 -24.05 17.04 -1.86
CA ILE A 572 -22.71 16.46 -1.97
C ILE A 572 -21.93 16.66 -0.67
N GLU A 573 -21.31 15.60 -0.20
CA GLU A 573 -20.35 15.62 0.90
C GLU A 573 -18.92 15.39 0.38
N VAL A 574 -18.00 16.26 0.81
CA VAL A 574 -16.55 16.17 0.53
C VAL A 574 -15.81 16.03 1.86
N ARG A 575 -15.38 14.83 2.19
CA ARG A 575 -14.56 14.55 3.40
C ARG A 575 -13.11 14.84 3.11
N THR A 576 -12.41 15.49 4.06
CA THR A 576 -11.01 15.87 3.82
C THR A 576 -10.19 15.99 5.08
N LYS A 577 -8.89 15.73 4.93
CA LYS A 577 -7.78 16.10 5.85
C LYS A 577 -6.82 17.07 5.18
N ALA A 578 -7.15 17.53 3.98
CA ALA A 578 -6.42 18.58 3.31
C ALA A 578 -6.77 19.96 3.94
N GLY A 579 -5.90 20.91 3.77
CA GLY A 579 -6.10 22.26 4.30
C GLY A 579 -5.21 23.29 3.59
N GLY A 580 -5.21 24.52 4.08
CA GLY A 580 -4.33 25.60 3.63
C GLY A 580 -4.91 26.53 2.59
N GLU A 581 -4.29 27.69 2.51
CA GLU A 581 -4.79 28.81 1.72
C GLU A 581 -4.79 28.52 0.20
N GLY A 582 -3.76 27.84 -0.29
CA GLY A 582 -3.63 27.53 -1.73
C GLY A 582 -4.75 26.63 -2.27
N LEU A 583 -5.15 25.62 -1.48
CA LEU A 583 -6.28 24.78 -1.79
C LEU A 583 -7.57 25.59 -1.75
N TRP A 584 -7.74 26.42 -0.70
CA TRP A 584 -8.97 27.17 -0.51
C TRP A 584 -9.19 28.23 -1.59
N ARG A 585 -8.16 28.85 -2.14
CA ARG A 585 -8.28 29.73 -3.30
C ARG A 585 -8.92 29.06 -4.52
N LYS A 586 -8.77 27.74 -4.69
CA LYS A 586 -9.46 26.99 -5.74
C LYS A 586 -10.93 26.77 -5.37
N MET A 587 -11.21 26.44 -4.12
CA MET A 587 -12.58 26.22 -3.64
C MET A 587 -13.44 27.48 -3.68
N GLN A 588 -12.86 28.64 -3.49
CA GLN A 588 -13.54 29.94 -3.67
C GLN A 588 -14.07 30.15 -5.10
N ARG A 589 -13.39 29.53 -6.10
CA ARG A 589 -13.73 29.67 -7.52
C ARG A 589 -14.64 28.59 -8.05
N LEU A 590 -15.15 27.69 -7.17
CA LEU A 590 -16.11 26.69 -7.60
C LEU A 590 -17.31 27.35 -8.27
N PRO A 591 -17.79 26.83 -9.41
CA PRO A 591 -18.88 27.39 -10.18
C PRO A 591 -20.24 27.12 -9.53
N LEU A 592 -20.43 27.57 -8.29
CA LEU A 592 -21.65 27.35 -7.49
C LEU A 592 -22.38 28.65 -7.19
N SER A 593 -23.71 28.62 -7.34
CA SER A 593 -24.59 29.64 -6.80
C SER A 593 -24.60 29.59 -5.27
N SER A 594 -25.17 30.64 -4.61
CA SER A 594 -25.37 30.63 -3.14
C SER A 594 -26.23 29.44 -2.70
N GLU A 595 -27.24 29.06 -3.44
CA GLU A 595 -28.06 27.86 -3.14
C GLU A 595 -27.29 26.56 -3.40
N GLY A 596 -26.42 26.52 -4.42
CA GLY A 596 -25.54 25.39 -4.66
C GLY A 596 -24.54 25.17 -3.52
N ARG A 597 -23.98 26.25 -2.95
CA ARG A 597 -23.07 26.15 -1.79
C ARG A 597 -23.73 25.56 -0.55
N LYS A 598 -25.04 25.83 -0.33
CA LYS A 598 -25.83 25.23 0.74
C LYS A 598 -26.15 23.74 0.54
N ARG A 599 -25.82 23.18 -0.61
CA ARG A 599 -25.98 21.76 -0.92
C ARG A 599 -24.65 21.01 -1.00
N MET A 600 -23.52 21.72 -0.84
CA MET A 600 -22.18 21.14 -0.76
C MET A 600 -21.67 21.26 0.67
N ILE A 601 -21.34 20.12 1.28
CA ILE A 601 -20.88 19.98 2.66
C ILE A 601 -19.40 19.63 2.61
N PHE A 602 -18.56 20.47 3.23
CA PHE A 602 -17.15 20.14 3.48
C PHE A 602 -17.02 19.54 4.88
N ALA A 603 -16.65 18.28 4.95
CA ALA A 603 -16.49 17.52 6.18
C ALA A 603 -15.01 17.41 6.53
N PHE A 604 -14.54 18.25 7.46
CA PHE A 604 -13.14 18.29 7.88
C PHE A 604 -12.90 17.34 9.04
N THR A 605 -11.99 16.38 8.86
CA THR A 605 -11.53 15.55 9.97
C THR A 605 -10.53 16.33 10.81
N LEU A 606 -10.80 16.39 12.13
CA LEU A 606 -9.96 17.06 13.11
C LEU A 606 -9.35 16.03 14.07
N SER A 607 -8.04 16.09 14.19
CA SER A 607 -7.24 15.32 15.15
C SER A 607 -6.28 16.25 15.89
N PRO A 608 -5.87 15.92 17.13
CA PRO A 608 -4.77 16.64 17.80
C PRO A 608 -3.50 16.66 16.96
N GLU A 609 -2.71 17.73 17.06
CA GLU A 609 -1.50 17.90 16.23
C GLU A 609 -0.51 16.75 16.40
N GLU A 610 -0.32 16.25 17.62
CA GLU A 610 0.55 15.12 17.90
C GLU A 610 0.08 13.84 17.17
N ILE A 611 -1.23 13.58 17.12
CA ILE A 611 -1.79 12.44 16.37
C ILE A 611 -1.63 12.67 14.87
N ILE A 612 -1.73 13.90 14.39
CA ILE A 612 -1.47 14.24 12.98
C ILE A 612 -0.01 13.91 12.63
N GLU A 613 0.93 14.31 13.47
CA GLU A 613 2.37 14.08 13.25
C GLU A 613 2.72 12.59 13.32
N GLU A 614 2.16 11.83 14.27
CA GLU A 614 2.48 10.43 14.49
C GLU A 614 1.77 9.48 13.51
N ALA A 615 0.54 9.79 13.10
CA ALA A 615 -0.35 8.82 12.46
C ALA A 615 -1.01 9.29 11.15
N GLU A 616 -0.92 10.56 10.77
CA GLU A 616 -1.59 11.11 9.59
C GLU A 616 -0.60 11.64 8.55
N GLU A 617 0.38 10.83 8.17
CA GLU A 617 1.43 11.21 7.23
C GLU A 617 0.88 11.80 5.93
N GLY A 618 1.41 12.97 5.55
CA GLY A 618 1.06 13.70 4.33
C GLY A 618 -0.20 14.55 4.42
N THR A 619 -0.95 14.51 5.52
CA THR A 619 -2.15 15.36 5.72
C THR A 619 -1.78 16.77 6.15
N ALA A 620 -2.74 17.68 6.13
CA ALA A 620 -2.55 19.04 6.60
C ALA A 620 -2.47 19.11 8.15
N ARG A 621 -1.65 19.99 8.67
CA ARG A 621 -1.61 20.34 10.09
C ARG A 621 -2.96 20.88 10.57
N LEU A 622 -3.25 20.77 11.86
CA LEU A 622 -4.49 21.26 12.47
C LEU A 622 -4.76 22.72 12.15
N SER A 623 -3.76 23.59 12.31
CA SER A 623 -3.87 25.02 12.01
C SER A 623 -4.30 25.29 10.54
N SER A 624 -3.78 24.54 9.61
CA SER A 624 -4.15 24.64 8.18
C SER A 624 -5.58 24.16 7.90
N ARG A 625 -6.05 23.12 8.62
CA ARG A 625 -7.45 22.64 8.53
C ARG A 625 -8.39 23.69 9.11
N ILE A 626 -8.05 24.32 10.23
CA ILE A 626 -8.84 25.41 10.86
C ILE A 626 -8.97 26.60 9.90
N ILE A 627 -7.90 27.02 9.26
CA ILE A 627 -7.95 28.10 8.24
C ILE A 627 -8.88 27.71 7.09
N ALA A 628 -8.82 26.47 6.62
CA ALA A 628 -9.72 25.99 5.56
C ALA A 628 -11.19 26.01 5.99
N ILE A 629 -11.48 25.61 7.24
CA ILE A 629 -12.82 25.67 7.82
C ILE A 629 -13.34 27.10 7.87
N GLN A 630 -12.56 28.05 8.39
CA GLN A 630 -12.92 29.46 8.45
C GLN A 630 -13.26 30.01 7.07
N LYS A 631 -12.40 29.70 6.08
CA LYS A 631 -12.63 30.13 4.69
C LYS A 631 -13.89 29.49 4.08
N ALA A 632 -14.17 28.21 4.39
CA ALA A 632 -15.39 27.56 3.95
C ALA A 632 -16.65 28.26 4.48
N LEU A 633 -16.65 28.62 5.76
CA LEU A 633 -17.74 29.36 6.39
C LEU A 633 -17.90 30.77 5.81
N GLU A 634 -16.80 31.50 5.61
CA GLU A 634 -16.81 32.82 4.97
C GLU A 634 -17.44 32.78 3.56
N GLU A 635 -17.21 31.71 2.80
CA GLU A 635 -17.78 31.51 1.46
C GLU A 635 -19.21 30.98 1.46
N GLY A 636 -19.79 30.70 2.63
CA GLY A 636 -21.16 30.24 2.79
C GLY A 636 -21.39 28.75 2.47
N TYR A 637 -20.35 27.93 2.55
CA TYR A 637 -20.48 26.47 2.48
C TYR A 637 -21.00 25.90 3.80
N LEU A 638 -21.64 24.73 3.72
CA LEU A 638 -21.93 23.94 4.91
C LEU A 638 -20.66 23.24 5.37
N VAL A 639 -20.34 23.36 6.65
CA VAL A 639 -19.14 22.78 7.25
C VAL A 639 -19.53 21.77 8.31
N ARG A 640 -18.98 20.56 8.20
CA ARG A 640 -19.07 19.50 9.19
C ARG A 640 -17.71 19.30 9.86
N LEU A 641 -17.69 19.20 11.18
CA LEU A 641 -16.49 18.84 11.94
C LEU A 641 -16.52 17.35 12.27
N CYS A 642 -15.54 16.59 11.81
CA CYS A 642 -15.47 15.16 12.03
C CYS A 642 -14.36 14.83 13.04
N PHE A 643 -14.75 14.46 14.26
CA PHE A 643 -13.90 13.85 15.29
C PHE A 643 -14.04 12.31 15.22
N ASP A 644 -14.03 11.77 14.01
CA ASP A 644 -14.22 10.36 13.69
C ASP A 644 -13.19 9.95 12.60
N PRO A 645 -12.24 9.05 12.96
CA PRO A 645 -12.10 8.39 14.24
C PRO A 645 -11.26 9.15 15.26
N MET A 646 -11.65 9.10 16.53
CA MET A 646 -10.74 9.44 17.63
C MET A 646 -9.69 8.34 17.76
N ILE A 647 -8.42 8.75 17.81
CA ILE A 647 -7.28 7.83 17.94
C ILE A 647 -6.77 7.89 19.38
N TYR A 648 -6.62 6.70 19.99
CA TYR A 648 -6.08 6.61 21.35
C TYR A 648 -4.60 7.02 21.38
N HIS A 649 -4.27 7.85 22.35
CA HIS A 649 -2.93 8.19 22.77
C HIS A 649 -2.91 8.19 24.33
N PRO A 650 -1.83 7.85 25.02
CA PRO A 650 -1.80 7.87 26.50
C PRO A 650 -2.25 9.20 27.12
N ARG A 651 -1.91 10.33 26.49
CA ARG A 651 -2.34 11.67 26.88
C ARG A 651 -3.63 12.16 26.19
N TRP A 652 -4.47 11.25 25.71
CA TRP A 652 -5.62 11.59 24.85
C TRP A 652 -6.55 12.66 25.45
N LYS A 653 -6.79 12.65 26.78
CA LYS A 653 -7.64 13.67 27.42
C LYS A 653 -7.09 15.09 27.27
N GLU A 654 -5.79 15.23 27.51
CA GLU A 654 -5.08 16.50 27.34
C GLU A 654 -5.11 16.96 25.88
N LEU A 655 -4.74 16.05 24.96
CA LEU A 655 -4.64 16.35 23.54
C LEU A 655 -5.97 16.71 22.90
N TYR A 656 -7.04 15.95 23.16
CA TYR A 656 -8.38 16.27 22.66
C TYR A 656 -8.97 17.48 23.39
N GLY A 657 -8.60 17.73 24.65
CA GLY A 657 -8.94 18.95 25.37
C GLY A 657 -8.35 20.20 24.72
N ALA A 658 -7.06 20.16 24.39
CA ALA A 658 -6.36 21.23 23.69
C ALA A 658 -6.93 21.46 22.26
N LEU A 659 -7.19 20.37 21.53
CA LEU A 659 -7.87 20.43 20.23
C LEU A 659 -9.19 21.19 20.31
N LEU A 660 -10.06 20.81 21.24
CA LEU A 660 -11.37 21.46 21.39
C LEU A 660 -11.25 22.93 21.80
N GLN A 661 -10.30 23.26 22.67
CA GLN A 661 -10.05 24.65 23.05
C GLN A 661 -9.68 25.49 21.81
N GLU A 662 -8.74 25.02 20.99
CA GLU A 662 -8.33 25.69 19.76
C GLU A 662 -9.48 25.82 18.75
N VAL A 663 -10.29 24.78 18.60
CA VAL A 663 -11.49 24.77 17.74
C VAL A 663 -12.49 25.82 18.22
N PHE A 664 -12.82 25.86 19.52
CA PHE A 664 -13.80 26.81 20.09
C PHE A 664 -13.33 28.26 20.08
N GLU A 665 -12.02 28.48 20.14
CA GLU A 665 -11.43 29.82 20.04
C GLU A 665 -11.43 30.37 18.61
N LYS A 666 -11.23 29.52 17.63
CA LYS A 666 -10.96 29.93 16.23
C LYS A 666 -12.14 29.73 15.28
N ILE A 667 -13.10 28.86 15.61
CA ILE A 667 -14.22 28.51 14.74
C ILE A 667 -15.52 29.00 15.37
N PRO A 668 -16.34 29.78 14.65
CA PRO A 668 -17.67 30.20 15.10
C PRO A 668 -18.61 29.00 15.11
N MET A 669 -18.73 28.32 16.25
CA MET A 669 -19.44 27.04 16.40
C MET A 669 -20.95 27.14 16.03
N GLU A 670 -21.56 28.31 16.21
CA GLU A 670 -22.95 28.57 15.81
C GLU A 670 -23.18 28.45 14.29
N GLN A 671 -22.15 28.68 13.47
CA GLN A 671 -22.19 28.57 12.01
C GLN A 671 -21.93 27.15 11.52
N ILE A 672 -21.44 26.23 12.37
CA ILE A 672 -21.19 24.86 12.01
C ILE A 672 -22.51 24.16 11.69
N HIS A 673 -22.54 23.44 10.55
CA HIS A 673 -23.71 22.68 10.13
C HIS A 673 -24.02 21.57 11.13
N ASP A 674 -23.04 20.70 11.38
CA ASP A 674 -23.09 19.63 12.37
C ASP A 674 -21.67 19.12 12.69
N CYS A 675 -21.59 18.16 13.60
CA CYS A 675 -20.36 17.41 13.83
C CYS A 675 -20.62 15.92 14.06
N SER A 676 -19.63 15.09 13.73
CA SER A 676 -19.60 13.68 14.05
C SER A 676 -18.48 13.33 15.00
N LEU A 677 -18.73 12.39 15.90
CA LEU A 677 -17.71 11.81 16.77
C LEU A 677 -17.84 10.29 16.86
N GLY A 678 -16.71 9.66 17.00
CA GLY A 678 -16.62 8.22 17.18
C GLY A 678 -15.18 7.78 17.37
N SER A 679 -14.98 6.78 18.20
CA SER A 679 -13.66 6.18 18.39
C SER A 679 -13.31 5.24 17.23
N PHE A 680 -12.04 4.90 17.11
CA PHE A 680 -11.56 4.03 16.04
C PHE A 680 -12.24 2.66 16.05
N ARG A 681 -12.70 2.26 14.86
CA ARG A 681 -13.34 0.97 14.60
C ARG A 681 -13.02 0.49 13.19
N ILE A 682 -12.83 -0.80 13.01
CA ILE A 682 -12.40 -1.38 11.73
C ILE A 682 -12.89 -2.84 11.60
N SER A 683 -13.24 -3.26 10.38
CA SER A 683 -13.59 -4.66 10.14
C SER A 683 -12.41 -5.60 10.41
N GLU A 684 -12.73 -6.82 10.84
CA GLU A 684 -11.74 -7.84 11.17
C GLU A 684 -10.82 -8.17 9.99
N SER A 685 -11.37 -8.25 8.78
CA SER A 685 -10.59 -8.57 7.58
C SER A 685 -9.59 -7.47 7.25
N TYR A 686 -9.98 -6.20 7.38
CA TYR A 686 -9.11 -5.05 7.09
C TYR A 686 -8.01 -4.92 8.15
N LEU A 687 -8.31 -5.06 9.43
CA LEU A 687 -7.28 -5.04 10.47
C LEU A 687 -6.26 -6.16 10.30
N LYS A 688 -6.70 -7.38 9.94
CA LYS A 688 -5.80 -8.49 9.64
C LYS A 688 -4.88 -8.20 8.44
N ALA A 689 -5.41 -7.57 7.40
CA ALA A 689 -4.63 -7.19 6.23
C ALA A 689 -3.64 -6.06 6.55
N MET A 690 -4.08 -5.04 7.30
CA MET A 690 -3.22 -3.96 7.80
C MET A 690 -2.08 -4.47 8.68
N GLY A 691 -2.37 -5.39 9.61
CA GLY A 691 -1.35 -5.97 10.50
C GLY A 691 -0.26 -6.75 9.74
N LYS A 692 -0.56 -7.26 8.55
CA LYS A 692 0.43 -7.86 7.65
C LYS A 692 1.24 -6.81 6.87
N ALA A 693 0.58 -5.72 6.47
CA ALA A 693 1.19 -4.64 5.70
C ALA A 693 2.02 -3.70 6.60
N LEU A 694 1.56 -3.47 7.82
CA LEU A 694 2.15 -2.53 8.79
C LEU A 694 2.34 -3.24 10.16
N PRO A 695 3.21 -4.27 10.24
CA PRO A 695 3.38 -5.07 11.47
C PRO A 695 3.97 -4.28 12.63
N HIS A 696 4.60 -3.13 12.37
CA HIS A 696 5.23 -2.25 13.35
C HIS A 696 4.42 -0.98 13.65
N SER A 697 3.14 -0.93 13.26
CA SER A 697 2.27 0.20 13.60
C SER A 697 1.53 -0.07 14.92
N PRO A 698 1.59 0.84 15.92
CA PRO A 698 0.84 0.68 17.16
C PRO A 698 -0.67 0.62 16.92
N HIS A 699 -1.17 1.26 15.87
CA HIS A 699 -2.59 1.25 15.50
C HIS A 699 -3.05 -0.11 14.97
N THR A 700 -2.18 -0.92 14.36
CA THR A 700 -2.53 -2.26 13.89
C THR A 700 -2.37 -3.33 14.97
N GLN A 701 -1.55 -3.08 15.97
CA GLN A 701 -1.22 -4.02 17.05
C GLN A 701 -1.93 -3.71 18.37
N PHE A 702 -2.67 -2.60 18.47
CA PHE A 702 -3.44 -2.27 19.66
C PHE A 702 -4.35 -3.44 20.06
N PRO A 703 -4.51 -3.76 21.36
CA PRO A 703 -5.31 -4.89 21.85
C PRO A 703 -6.82 -4.59 21.81
N TYR A 704 -7.34 -4.39 20.60
CA TYR A 704 -8.76 -4.14 20.34
C TYR A 704 -9.67 -5.29 20.82
N GLU A 705 -10.91 -4.95 21.11
CA GLU A 705 -12.01 -5.89 21.30
C GLU A 705 -12.77 -6.09 19.98
N ASN A 706 -13.35 -7.27 19.80
CA ASN A 706 -14.15 -7.61 18.62
C ASN A 706 -15.61 -7.80 19.00
N THR A 707 -16.50 -7.06 18.37
CA THR A 707 -17.96 -7.23 18.49
C THR A 707 -18.56 -7.29 17.09
N GLY A 708 -19.25 -8.36 16.77
CA GLY A 708 -19.95 -8.52 15.49
C GLY A 708 -19.04 -8.46 14.23
N GLY A 709 -17.74 -8.83 14.36
CA GLY A 709 -16.78 -8.77 13.24
C GLY A 709 -16.06 -7.42 13.09
N TYR A 710 -16.27 -6.48 14.01
CA TYR A 710 -15.59 -5.19 14.04
C TYR A 710 -14.70 -5.08 15.28
N TYR A 711 -13.46 -4.67 15.08
CA TYR A 711 -12.52 -4.31 16.13
C TYR A 711 -12.69 -2.85 16.53
N HIS A 712 -12.66 -2.60 17.84
CA HIS A 712 -12.77 -1.28 18.46
C HIS A 712 -11.96 -1.25 19.76
N TYR A 713 -11.75 -0.08 20.34
CA TYR A 713 -11.13 0.03 21.66
C TYR A 713 -11.95 -0.71 22.74
N PRO A 714 -11.34 -1.12 23.87
CA PRO A 714 -12.06 -1.64 25.02
C PRO A 714 -13.26 -0.74 25.37
N LYS A 715 -14.38 -1.35 25.73
CA LYS A 715 -15.67 -0.65 25.90
C LYS A 715 -15.55 0.56 26.81
N GLU A 716 -14.92 0.38 27.97
CA GLU A 716 -14.75 1.44 28.98
C GLU A 716 -13.93 2.61 28.44
N LEU A 717 -12.84 2.33 27.76
CA LEU A 717 -12.00 3.36 27.10
C LEU A 717 -12.76 4.11 26.02
N MET A 718 -13.49 3.40 25.19
CA MET A 718 -14.31 4.00 24.13
C MET A 718 -15.39 4.92 24.69
N GLU A 719 -16.13 4.46 25.72
CA GLU A 719 -17.18 5.23 26.38
C GLU A 719 -16.61 6.50 27.04
N GLU A 720 -15.42 6.38 27.66
CA GLU A 720 -14.73 7.50 28.29
C GLU A 720 -14.26 8.53 27.25
N MET A 721 -13.60 8.09 26.16
CA MET A 721 -13.13 8.99 25.09
C MET A 721 -14.29 9.74 24.42
N GLU A 722 -15.30 9.00 23.99
CA GLU A 722 -16.47 9.58 23.30
C GLU A 722 -17.33 10.44 24.24
N GLY A 723 -17.50 10.02 25.50
CA GLY A 723 -18.22 10.77 26.51
C GLY A 723 -17.54 12.10 26.86
N PHE A 724 -16.21 12.10 26.96
CA PHE A 724 -15.42 13.32 27.19
C PHE A 724 -15.65 14.33 26.06
N LEU A 725 -15.48 13.91 24.82
CA LEU A 725 -15.63 14.81 23.67
C LEU A 725 -17.07 15.30 23.52
N TYR A 726 -18.04 14.39 23.67
CA TYR A 726 -19.46 14.71 23.57
C TYR A 726 -19.90 15.74 24.60
N SER A 727 -19.49 15.60 25.87
CA SER A 727 -19.85 16.57 26.93
C SER A 727 -19.30 17.95 26.62
N ARG A 728 -18.08 18.06 26.10
CA ARG A 728 -17.47 19.33 25.73
C ARG A 728 -18.15 19.97 24.51
N LEU A 729 -18.54 19.18 23.51
CA LEU A 729 -19.26 19.67 22.32
C LEU A 729 -20.64 20.22 22.68
N LEU A 730 -21.34 19.60 23.64
CA LEU A 730 -22.65 20.07 24.13
C LEU A 730 -22.60 21.47 24.78
N GLU A 731 -21.43 21.93 25.23
CA GLU A 731 -21.26 23.32 25.73
C GLU A 731 -21.41 24.37 24.61
N ARG A 732 -21.27 23.97 23.35
CA ARG A 732 -21.20 24.86 22.18
C ARG A 732 -22.20 24.53 21.07
N LEU A 733 -22.70 23.31 21.01
CA LEU A 733 -23.62 22.85 19.97
C LEU A 733 -24.84 22.18 20.59
N PRO A 734 -26.03 22.36 20.00
CA PRO A 734 -27.22 21.62 20.41
C PRO A 734 -27.06 20.14 20.05
N LYS A 735 -27.71 19.27 20.84
CA LYS A 735 -27.60 17.80 20.72
C LYS A 735 -27.91 17.29 19.31
N GLU A 736 -28.86 17.91 18.64
CA GLU A 736 -29.33 17.53 17.29
C GLU A 736 -28.29 17.74 16.20
N LYS A 737 -27.25 18.52 16.49
CA LYS A 737 -26.10 18.75 15.58
C LYS A 737 -24.91 17.84 15.88
N ILE A 738 -24.99 16.97 16.90
CA ILE A 738 -23.88 16.11 17.30
C ILE A 738 -24.25 14.64 17.00
N PHE A 739 -23.67 14.09 15.96
CA PHE A 739 -23.88 12.73 15.54
C PHE A 739 -22.85 11.79 16.17
N ARG A 740 -23.35 10.75 16.83
CA ARG A 740 -22.54 9.67 17.40
C ARG A 740 -22.92 8.36 16.74
N TRP A 741 -21.96 7.49 16.53
CA TRP A 741 -22.25 6.15 16.06
C TRP A 741 -22.95 5.34 17.19
N ASP A 742 -24.15 4.83 16.94
CA ASP A 742 -24.93 4.04 17.93
C ASP A 742 -24.83 2.54 17.60
N ARG A 743 -24.29 1.77 18.56
CA ARG A 743 -24.17 0.30 18.46
C ARG A 743 -25.51 -0.41 18.33
N ARG A 744 -26.57 0.14 18.90
CA ARG A 744 -27.90 -0.49 18.89
C ARG A 744 -28.44 -0.70 17.47
N GLU A 745 -28.00 0.09 16.50
CA GLU A 745 -28.35 -0.11 15.09
C GLU A 745 -27.70 -1.35 14.48
N VAL A 746 -26.50 -1.74 14.92
CA VAL A 746 -25.83 -2.96 14.43
C VAL A 746 -26.43 -4.22 15.05
N ASP A 747 -26.77 -4.17 16.32
CA ASP A 747 -27.41 -5.30 17.04
C ASP A 747 -28.85 -5.50 16.58
N GLY A 748 -29.61 -4.43 16.33
CA GLY A 748 -31.00 -4.48 15.83
C GLY A 748 -31.15 -4.88 14.37
N VAL A 749 -30.15 -4.61 13.52
CA VAL A 749 -30.15 -5.03 12.11
C VAL A 749 -29.97 -6.54 11.96
N ASN A 750 -29.28 -7.19 12.89
CA ASN A 750 -29.14 -8.66 12.89
C ASN A 750 -30.44 -9.39 13.25
N GLU A 751 -31.37 -8.76 13.98
CA GLU A 751 -32.68 -9.39 14.32
C GLU A 751 -33.76 -9.14 13.27
N ASN A 752 -33.80 -8.00 12.57
CA ASN A 752 -34.93 -7.60 11.71
C ASN A 752 -34.63 -7.56 10.19
N ARG A 753 -33.39 -7.53 9.76
CA ARG A 753 -33.06 -7.76 8.35
C ARG A 753 -32.60 -9.21 8.16
N GLY A 754 -33.59 -10.09 8.31
CA GLY A 754 -33.42 -11.48 7.92
C GLY A 754 -32.91 -11.55 6.47
N ARG A 755 -31.71 -12.02 6.28
CA ARG A 755 -31.18 -12.64 5.05
C ARG A 755 -31.30 -11.86 3.74
N GLN A 756 -31.31 -10.53 3.73
CA GLN A 756 -30.95 -9.77 2.55
C GLN A 756 -29.50 -9.29 2.70
N GLU A 757 -28.62 -10.17 2.31
CA GLU A 757 -27.34 -9.97 1.70
C GLU A 757 -26.48 -8.81 2.24
N LEU A 758 -25.82 -9.07 3.38
CA LEU A 758 -24.37 -8.78 3.40
C LEU A 758 -23.80 -9.57 2.20
N ARG A 759 -23.64 -8.93 1.05
CA ARG A 759 -22.89 -9.57 -0.04
C ARG A 759 -21.55 -10.00 0.57
N PRO A 760 -21.20 -11.29 0.50
CA PRO A 760 -19.96 -11.73 1.11
C PRO A 760 -18.82 -10.92 0.49
N GLU A 761 -17.81 -10.53 1.29
CA GLU A 761 -16.58 -9.85 0.84
C GLU A 761 -15.91 -10.54 -0.37
N SER A 762 -16.27 -11.80 -0.65
CA SER A 762 -15.91 -12.55 -1.86
C SER A 762 -16.44 -11.93 -3.16
N GLU A 763 -17.58 -11.20 -3.15
CA GLU A 763 -18.08 -10.53 -4.36
C GLU A 763 -17.41 -9.18 -4.60
N LEU A 764 -17.02 -8.46 -3.55
CA LEU A 764 -16.12 -7.31 -3.67
C LEU A 764 -14.73 -7.74 -4.19
N ARG A 765 -14.25 -8.93 -3.80
CA ARG A 765 -13.02 -9.52 -4.34
C ARG A 765 -13.17 -10.04 -5.77
N GLY A 766 -14.35 -10.39 -6.21
CA GLY A 766 -14.66 -10.84 -7.58
C GLY A 766 -14.91 -9.68 -8.55
N SER A 767 -15.36 -8.53 -8.07
CA SER A 767 -15.56 -7.30 -8.85
C SER A 767 -14.39 -6.32 -8.72
N LEU A 768 -13.50 -6.55 -7.77
CA LEU A 768 -12.16 -5.95 -7.66
C LEU A 768 -11.18 -6.89 -8.38
#